data_a550e314231a06218fc167981120cfd8
#
_entry.id   a550e314231a06218fc167981120cfd8
#
_cell.length_a   1.000
_cell.length_b   1.000
_cell.length_c   1.000
_cell.angle_alpha   90.00
_cell.angle_beta   90.00
_cell.angle_gamma   90.00
#
_symmetry.space_group_name_H-M   'P 1'
#
loop_
_entity.id
_entity.type
_entity.pdbx_description
1 polymer ?
#
loop_
_entity_poly.entity_id
_entity_poly.type
_entity_poly.pdbx_seq_one_letter_code
_entity_poly.pdbx_strand_id
1 'polypeptide(L)'
;YLQKIKLKFLDGLIHEDVHFGMLLFAQAKHIYVFPKVLYYYRIRSASTASYDKITTKANIAPYIEHLCDVFDGDVKAAKEYHAKSSIFLNAWHIREFIAKEYDKEKGKLLEEAFFMFLYFWYFDFVELKHDPRRIKELFREHKPIYECNHKRYPEFDFFCKYGLVRYRIQKQLSYRIGYVLTRAKIYNFYLIPFRLILEFIKFKMEKNKKKLPKLDEYPDFNDVNRVKNHLSYLIGEALIKSIKQWYLGKPLILPFAWYAIYKKKKTKKPDYKKQVAHKPYFILPDHTLLNISKYKKAMQSSLSIYSKFNDASRAINTDIICDYAFCTSKDRWSWWMVDLFDTYFLEKIRILNVKNTFLRSSMRDIKIYVSIDNTQWTLIPQNFYIWKYNNFECDVVISNRVEARYIKILLERKVLSLSKVEVFKKRKKGYIISSKPDGLGMRIASILVGMYLAKKMNFEFGFLWHNSIDLAFMGITQSCKDEKLNYLGNCMDEVDIVFGESFIEQYFLPSEGLEYSHGNAIRKDKRTFEYLTDQENFEKEWGWYSTDILPNLWIEDCKESECLHEIQQIYTTINFSKQYQDILIKVQDDIAKLQAKFIALHIRGGDIIFSNIRKAPSFTPVIERLFPYEIALEIAIKELDKNNNIVVFGQDLNANKELVDYLKSFKQYNHLKILDISSFIDPNYTEMQRAFFEINFMSKAEKIYSAKESVFSKLAMMISGSNKLISFHDIFSKDEQLKLIIQNMNKLSLHFLQKAMSSFRLFQLSRELNLPLENQIKYLDEALKLDNDNDGYRIYKMQCLFMQQDYNQINENIKIILENRYESFFQTLLSHSLGAFNDCYQDYINFNDEKYPYIFIVGFKISSFLGDLKRAQYLKLILLKNKNNTEKDLLLRYLTNDCFSAVGYVKSDIRYQLGNALIKMEIIKTFQILYREKKQNKLLREHPIGNLDLKSCSDYYESLECKKHLSYQLGDLILKAHQNRYKGAYFILPYKIYMLYKNFKYKKGK
;
A
#
# COMPACT_ATOMS: atom_id res chain seq x y z
N TYR A 1 23.64 30.18 27.48
CA TYR A 1 24.42 28.96 27.56
C TYR A 1 25.42 28.89 26.41
N LEU A 2 24.98 29.00 25.12
CA LEU A 2 25.85 28.96 23.94
C LEU A 2 26.99 29.98 23.96
N GLN A 3 26.71 31.20 24.41
CA GLN A 3 27.74 32.24 24.60
C GLN A 3 28.78 31.84 25.65
N LYS A 4 28.35 31.19 26.74
CA LYS A 4 29.23 30.73 27.83
C LYS A 4 30.18 29.64 27.36
N ILE A 5 29.74 28.72 26.53
CA ILE A 5 30.51 27.60 25.97
C ILE A 5 31.28 27.99 24.70
N LYS A 6 31.07 29.23 24.19
CA LYS A 6 31.69 29.75 22.98
C LYS A 6 31.51 28.87 21.72
N LEU A 7 30.43 28.11 21.68
CA LEU A 7 30.15 27.21 20.56
C LEU A 7 29.51 28.00 19.41
N LYS A 8 30.11 27.92 18.22
CA LYS A 8 29.66 28.54 16.97
C LYS A 8 29.59 27.53 15.85
N PHE A 9 28.75 27.80 14.84
CA PHE A 9 28.80 27.08 13.57
C PHE A 9 30.10 27.36 12.84
N LEU A 10 30.59 26.40 12.06
CA LEU A 10 31.78 26.55 11.22
C LEU A 10 31.39 27.16 9.87
N ASP A 11 32.01 28.27 9.54
CA ASP A 11 31.76 28.98 8.27
C ASP A 11 32.36 28.21 7.07
N GLY A 12 31.68 28.25 5.94
CA GLY A 12 32.18 27.70 4.68
C GLY A 12 32.19 26.18 4.58
N LEU A 13 31.56 25.48 5.50
CA LEU A 13 31.35 24.01 5.49
C LEU A 13 29.85 23.68 5.35
N ILE A 14 29.55 22.47 4.86
CA ILE A 14 28.20 21.89 4.97
C ILE A 14 28.19 20.84 6.08
N HIS A 15 27.01 20.48 6.57
CA HIS A 15 26.81 19.63 7.75
C HIS A 15 27.43 20.22 9.04
N GLU A 16 27.44 21.54 9.13
CA GLU A 16 27.87 22.32 10.28
C GLU A 16 27.00 22.09 11.51
N ASP A 17 25.76 21.69 11.31
CA ASP A 17 24.82 21.25 12.35
C ASP A 17 25.31 19.99 13.08
N VAL A 18 26.03 19.10 12.42
CA VAL A 18 26.61 17.91 13.02
C VAL A 18 27.71 18.27 14.00
N HIS A 19 28.64 19.11 13.60
CA HIS A 19 29.70 19.63 14.46
C HIS A 19 29.10 20.34 15.67
N PHE A 20 28.18 21.27 15.43
CA PHE A 20 27.51 22.06 16.47
C PHE A 20 26.73 21.14 17.45
N GLY A 21 25.93 20.22 16.94
CA GLY A 21 25.13 19.29 17.73
C GLY A 21 25.98 18.34 18.58
N MET A 22 27.03 17.75 18.04
CA MET A 22 27.92 16.85 18.77
C MET A 22 28.64 17.55 19.92
N LEU A 23 29.18 18.74 19.69
CA LEU A 23 29.83 19.51 20.75
C LEU A 23 28.85 20.04 21.79
N LEU A 24 27.63 20.40 21.38
CA LEU A 24 26.57 20.81 22.31
C LEU A 24 26.18 19.64 23.23
N PHE A 25 25.98 18.46 22.69
CA PHE A 25 25.67 17.26 23.48
C PHE A 25 26.82 16.83 24.41
N ALA A 26 28.06 16.93 23.93
CA ALA A 26 29.24 16.64 24.75
C ALA A 26 29.35 17.54 25.99
N GLN A 27 28.87 18.78 25.92
CA GLN A 27 28.90 19.75 27.00
C GLN A 27 27.62 19.82 27.86
N ALA A 28 26.53 19.20 27.40
CA ALA A 28 25.26 19.20 28.10
C ALA A 28 25.33 18.35 29.37
N LYS A 29 24.93 18.91 30.51
CA LYS A 29 24.79 18.14 31.79
C LYS A 29 23.54 17.29 31.80
N HIS A 30 22.49 17.74 31.10
CA HIS A 30 21.20 17.07 31.00
C HIS A 30 20.66 17.27 29.59
N ILE A 31 20.15 16.20 29.00
CA ILE A 31 19.50 16.18 27.68
C ILE A 31 18.06 15.74 27.88
N TYR A 32 17.10 16.55 27.45
CA TYR A 32 15.68 16.22 27.49
C TYR A 32 15.18 15.91 26.08
N VAL A 33 14.60 14.75 25.90
CA VAL A 33 13.96 14.34 24.63
C VAL A 33 12.46 14.56 24.75
N PHE A 34 11.93 15.47 23.94
CA PHE A 34 10.48 15.70 23.87
C PHE A 34 9.86 14.81 22.79
N PRO A 35 8.82 14.02 23.11
CA PRO A 35 8.14 13.15 22.15
C PRO A 35 7.15 13.93 21.28
N LYS A 36 7.41 15.20 21.01
CA LYS A 36 6.59 16.06 20.14
C LYS A 36 7.45 16.65 19.04
N VAL A 37 6.87 16.78 17.85
CA VAL A 37 7.51 17.47 16.73
C VAL A 37 7.52 18.96 17.01
N LEU A 38 8.69 19.49 17.34
CA LEU A 38 8.89 20.93 17.62
C LEU A 38 9.43 21.70 16.41
N TYR A 39 9.91 20.99 15.39
CA TYR A 39 10.54 21.58 14.21
C TYR A 39 10.23 20.78 12.94
N TYR A 40 9.83 21.48 11.86
CA TYR A 40 9.63 20.90 10.53
C TYR A 40 10.79 21.29 9.61
N TYR A 41 11.59 20.32 9.20
CA TYR A 41 12.70 20.54 8.28
C TYR A 41 12.18 20.74 6.85
N ARG A 42 12.34 21.97 6.32
CA ARG A 42 11.92 22.28 4.95
C ARG A 42 13.03 21.94 3.95
N ILE A 43 12.79 20.90 3.14
CA ILE A 43 13.68 20.55 2.02
C ILE A 43 13.44 21.53 0.87
N ARG A 44 14.43 22.35 0.54
CA ARG A 44 14.39 23.28 -0.59
C ARG A 44 15.03 22.65 -1.80
N SER A 45 14.48 22.88 -3.01
CA SER A 45 15.04 22.38 -4.28
C SER A 45 16.42 22.95 -4.62
N ALA A 46 16.83 24.04 -4.00
CA ALA A 46 18.12 24.72 -4.15
C ALA A 46 18.97 24.64 -2.87
N SER A 47 18.77 23.64 -2.02
CA SER A 47 19.60 23.43 -0.84
C SER A 47 21.04 23.11 -1.22
N THR A 48 22.02 23.57 -0.41
CA THR A 48 23.44 23.24 -0.54
C THR A 48 23.70 21.73 -0.49
N ALA A 49 22.83 20.96 0.17
CA ALA A 49 22.86 19.50 0.23
C ALA A 49 22.18 18.80 -0.96
N SER A 50 21.56 19.54 -1.91
CA SER A 50 20.89 18.97 -3.08
C SER A 50 21.84 18.85 -4.26
N TYR A 51 22.36 17.66 -4.53
CA TYR A 51 23.37 17.41 -5.59
C TYR A 51 22.79 17.34 -7.01
N ASP A 52 21.48 17.23 -7.16
CA ASP A 52 20.88 16.73 -8.40
C ASP A 52 20.47 17.81 -9.41
N LYS A 53 20.51 19.10 -9.06
CA LYS A 53 19.92 20.17 -9.89
C LYS A 53 20.86 21.29 -10.31
N ILE A 54 22.12 21.30 -9.86
CA ILE A 54 23.06 22.38 -10.15
C ILE A 54 24.03 21.91 -11.22
N THR A 55 23.87 22.45 -12.44
CA THR A 55 24.70 22.13 -13.61
C THR A 55 25.52 23.32 -14.13
N THR A 56 25.36 24.49 -13.54
CA THR A 56 26.02 25.73 -13.98
C THR A 56 26.61 26.48 -12.79
N LYS A 57 27.70 27.23 -13.04
CA LYS A 57 28.36 28.12 -12.04
C LYS A 57 27.39 29.10 -11.38
N ALA A 58 26.40 29.61 -12.13
CA ALA A 58 25.42 30.59 -11.64
C ALA A 58 24.53 30.10 -10.46
N ASN A 59 24.50 28.81 -10.23
CA ASN A 59 23.65 28.20 -9.19
C ASN A 59 24.47 27.57 -8.05
N ILE A 60 25.73 27.93 -7.91
CA ILE A 60 26.59 27.41 -6.83
C ILE A 60 26.72 28.48 -5.72
N ALA A 61 26.88 28.02 -4.48
CA ALA A 61 27.07 28.92 -3.37
C ALA A 61 28.42 29.70 -3.53
N PRO A 62 28.46 31.01 -3.32
CA PRO A 62 29.68 31.83 -3.59
C PRO A 62 30.93 31.31 -2.87
N TYR A 63 30.79 30.76 -1.66
CA TYR A 63 31.93 30.31 -0.84
C TYR A 63 32.57 29.01 -1.36
N ILE A 64 31.97 28.30 -2.34
CA ILE A 64 32.55 27.12 -2.98
C ILE A 64 32.87 27.35 -4.48
N GLU A 65 32.62 28.54 -5.00
CA GLU A 65 32.86 28.85 -6.41
C GLU A 65 34.35 28.63 -6.80
N HIS A 66 35.28 29.02 -5.93
CA HIS A 66 36.70 28.83 -6.14
C HIS A 66 37.11 27.35 -6.33
N LEU A 67 36.35 26.41 -5.81
CA LEU A 67 36.61 24.99 -6.03
C LEU A 67 36.27 24.55 -7.46
N CYS A 68 35.36 25.24 -8.16
CA CYS A 68 35.02 24.88 -9.53
C CYS A 68 36.22 25.06 -10.47
N ASP A 69 37.06 26.07 -10.23
CA ASP A 69 38.24 26.33 -11.05
C ASP A 69 39.29 25.22 -10.86
N VAL A 70 39.45 24.71 -9.66
CA VAL A 70 40.36 23.58 -9.37
C VAL A 70 39.88 22.24 -9.98
N PHE A 71 38.60 22.15 -10.29
CA PHE A 71 38.01 20.98 -10.93
C PHE A 71 37.63 21.19 -12.41
N ASP A 72 38.39 22.03 -13.09
CA ASP A 72 38.22 22.33 -14.53
C ASP A 72 36.80 22.74 -14.93
N GLY A 73 36.10 23.48 -14.07
CA GLY A 73 34.73 23.91 -14.28
C GLY A 73 33.67 22.83 -14.02
N ASP A 74 34.04 21.63 -13.57
CA ASP A 74 33.07 20.55 -13.18
C ASP A 74 32.42 20.86 -11.82
N VAL A 75 31.31 21.61 -11.89
CA VAL A 75 30.51 22.01 -10.72
C VAL A 75 30.11 20.82 -9.85
N LYS A 76 29.87 19.65 -10.45
CA LYS A 76 29.49 18.45 -9.71
C LYS A 76 30.65 17.86 -8.92
N ALA A 77 31.84 17.79 -9.54
CA ALA A 77 33.05 17.33 -8.87
C ALA A 77 33.44 18.27 -7.70
N ALA A 78 33.35 19.60 -7.93
CA ALA A 78 33.62 20.61 -6.90
C ALA A 78 32.67 20.46 -5.69
N LYS A 79 31.37 20.27 -5.93
CA LYS A 79 30.39 20.05 -4.87
C LYS A 79 30.62 18.73 -4.13
N GLU A 80 30.88 17.63 -4.84
CA GLU A 80 31.17 16.33 -4.23
C GLU A 80 32.41 16.41 -3.33
N TYR A 81 33.45 17.08 -3.81
CA TYR A 81 34.65 17.36 -3.02
C TYR A 81 34.33 18.19 -1.78
N HIS A 82 33.60 19.32 -1.97
CA HIS A 82 33.19 20.19 -0.88
C HIS A 82 32.45 19.44 0.21
N ALA A 83 31.47 18.62 -0.16
CA ALA A 83 30.68 17.84 0.79
C ALA A 83 31.56 16.86 1.59
N LYS A 84 32.39 16.08 0.92
CA LYS A 84 33.26 15.09 1.58
C LYS A 84 34.31 15.77 2.45
N SER A 85 34.95 16.84 1.96
CA SER A 85 35.94 17.59 2.74
C SER A 85 35.29 18.29 3.94
N SER A 86 34.07 18.80 3.83
CA SER A 86 33.36 19.43 4.95
C SER A 86 33.08 18.47 6.08
N ILE A 87 32.65 17.23 5.77
CA ILE A 87 32.43 16.20 6.81
C ILE A 87 33.76 15.91 7.56
N PHE A 88 34.85 15.78 6.83
CA PHE A 88 36.15 15.51 7.45
C PHE A 88 36.61 16.70 8.30
N LEU A 89 36.47 17.94 7.83
CA LEU A 89 36.86 19.13 8.59
C LEU A 89 35.99 19.34 9.84
N ASN A 90 34.69 19.04 9.75
CA ASN A 90 33.83 19.01 10.93
C ASN A 90 34.35 18.02 11.98
N ALA A 91 34.70 16.81 11.57
CA ALA A 91 35.29 15.81 12.44
C ALA A 91 36.65 16.26 13.05
N TRP A 92 37.46 16.92 12.24
CA TRP A 92 38.72 17.50 12.68
C TRP A 92 38.52 18.53 13.80
N HIS A 93 37.63 19.50 13.61
CA HIS A 93 37.34 20.54 14.60
C HIS A 93 36.70 19.98 15.88
N ILE A 94 35.87 18.96 15.80
CA ILE A 94 35.34 18.26 16.97
C ILE A 94 36.51 17.72 17.81
N ARG A 95 37.47 17.14 17.17
CA ARG A 95 38.61 16.56 17.84
C ARG A 95 39.53 17.62 18.45
N GLU A 96 39.85 18.70 17.72
CA GLU A 96 40.61 19.82 18.28
C GLU A 96 39.94 20.40 19.52
N PHE A 97 38.60 20.51 19.48
CA PHE A 97 37.83 20.99 20.62
C PHE A 97 37.92 20.02 21.80
N ILE A 98 37.75 18.71 21.56
CA ILE A 98 37.88 17.67 22.61
C ILE A 98 39.26 17.73 23.26
N ALA A 99 40.32 17.84 22.47
CA ALA A 99 41.71 17.88 22.98
C ALA A 99 41.99 19.14 23.80
N LYS A 100 41.33 20.25 23.50
CA LYS A 100 41.54 21.54 24.18
C LYS A 100 40.70 21.69 25.45
N GLU A 101 39.44 21.24 25.42
CA GLU A 101 38.43 21.59 26.46
C GLU A 101 38.21 20.48 27.47
N TYR A 102 38.75 19.26 27.27
CA TYR A 102 38.56 18.13 28.18
C TYR A 102 39.86 17.51 28.69
N ASP A 103 39.79 17.01 29.90
CA ASP A 103 40.87 16.21 30.46
C ASP A 103 41.14 14.92 29.68
N LYS A 104 42.31 14.30 29.88
CA LYS A 104 42.76 13.16 29.10
C LYS A 104 41.84 11.93 29.17
N GLU A 105 41.12 11.68 30.30
CA GLU A 105 40.20 10.57 30.42
C GLU A 105 38.89 10.81 29.72
N LYS A 106 38.29 11.98 29.94
CA LYS A 106 37.04 12.37 29.34
C LYS A 106 37.19 12.62 27.84
N GLY A 107 38.32 13.23 27.45
CA GLY A 107 38.67 13.42 26.04
C GLY A 107 38.76 12.10 25.29
N LYS A 108 39.43 11.10 25.87
CA LYS A 108 39.54 9.76 25.30
C LYS A 108 38.19 9.07 25.18
N LEU A 109 37.30 9.22 26.15
CA LEU A 109 35.94 8.63 26.09
C LEU A 109 35.10 9.26 25.00
N LEU A 110 35.21 10.57 24.79
CA LEU A 110 34.52 11.28 23.69
C LEU A 110 35.09 10.93 22.32
N GLU A 111 36.43 10.82 22.19
CA GLU A 111 37.06 10.34 20.97
C GLU A 111 36.62 8.92 20.61
N GLU A 112 36.53 8.01 21.59
CA GLU A 112 36.01 6.66 21.38
C GLU A 112 34.54 6.65 20.97
N ALA A 113 33.70 7.47 21.58
CA ALA A 113 32.28 7.56 21.25
C ALA A 113 32.03 8.09 19.83
N PHE A 114 32.87 9.04 19.36
CA PHE A 114 32.74 9.66 18.06
C PHE A 114 33.65 9.05 16.99
N PHE A 115 34.48 8.05 17.33
CA PHE A 115 35.50 7.49 16.45
C PHE A 115 35.01 7.13 15.06
N MET A 116 33.90 6.40 14.92
CA MET A 116 33.35 5.98 13.63
C MET A 116 32.92 7.17 12.80
N PHE A 117 32.31 8.18 13.42
CA PHE A 117 31.93 9.42 12.72
C PHE A 117 33.15 10.23 12.28
N LEU A 118 34.16 10.37 13.14
CA LEU A 118 35.34 11.17 12.88
C LEU A 118 36.22 10.62 11.74
N TYR A 119 36.21 9.30 11.54
CA TYR A 119 37.25 8.66 10.71
C TYR A 119 36.70 7.83 9.55
N PHE A 120 35.49 7.37 9.61
CA PHE A 120 34.93 6.48 8.59
C PHE A 120 34.88 7.15 7.20
N TRP A 121 34.53 8.42 7.13
CA TRP A 121 34.41 9.17 5.90
C TRP A 121 35.70 9.44 5.12
N TYR A 122 36.83 9.25 5.77
CA TYR A 122 38.14 9.40 5.14
C TYR A 122 38.31 8.45 3.95
N PHE A 123 37.77 7.25 4.01
CA PHE A 123 37.89 6.27 2.92
C PHE A 123 37.21 6.73 1.65
N ASP A 124 36.17 7.55 1.73
CA ASP A 124 35.53 8.17 0.57
C ASP A 124 36.38 9.26 -0.06
N PHE A 125 37.28 9.83 0.73
CA PHE A 125 38.12 10.94 0.35
C PHE A 125 39.42 10.52 -0.33
N VAL A 126 40.02 9.40 0.07
CA VAL A 126 41.33 8.91 -0.43
C VAL A 126 41.37 8.75 -1.94
N GLU A 127 40.27 8.40 -2.57
CA GLU A 127 40.19 8.15 -4.02
C GLU A 127 39.97 9.41 -4.87
N LEU A 128 39.84 10.60 -4.28
CA LEU A 128 39.69 11.86 -5.03
C LEU A 128 41.03 12.29 -5.64
N LYS A 129 41.02 12.69 -6.91
CA LYS A 129 42.21 13.06 -7.66
C LYS A 129 42.79 14.38 -7.17
N HIS A 130 41.97 15.38 -6.88
CA HIS A 130 42.36 16.72 -6.45
C HIS A 130 41.98 16.91 -4.99
N ASP A 131 42.87 17.54 -4.22
CA ASP A 131 42.70 17.77 -2.78
C ASP A 131 43.13 19.20 -2.39
N PRO A 132 42.42 20.26 -2.86
CA PRO A 132 42.77 21.65 -2.62
C PRO A 132 42.75 22.06 -1.13
N ARG A 133 42.05 21.36 -0.28
CA ARG A 133 42.02 21.59 1.19
C ARG A 133 43.04 20.76 1.96
N ARG A 134 43.93 20.05 1.28
CA ARG A 134 45.01 19.24 1.86
C ARG A 134 44.53 18.21 2.91
N ILE A 135 43.32 17.66 2.74
CA ILE A 135 42.73 16.72 3.69
C ILE A 135 43.62 15.48 3.89
N LYS A 136 44.28 15.04 2.82
CA LYS A 136 45.16 13.86 2.89
C LYS A 136 46.41 14.12 3.75
N GLU A 137 46.87 15.35 3.83
CA GLU A 137 47.97 15.74 4.71
C GLU A 137 47.49 15.83 6.16
N LEU A 138 46.38 16.54 6.40
CA LEU A 138 45.74 16.62 7.70
C LEU A 138 45.48 15.23 8.26
N PHE A 139 45.08 14.25 7.48
CA PHE A 139 44.93 12.88 7.91
C PHE A 139 46.25 12.21 8.34
N ARG A 140 47.32 12.45 7.57
CA ARG A 140 48.65 11.86 7.89
C ARG A 140 49.21 12.33 9.23
N GLU A 141 48.99 13.59 9.59
CA GLU A 141 49.41 14.19 10.85
C GLU A 141 48.75 13.48 12.07
N HIS A 142 47.59 12.84 11.86
CA HIS A 142 46.81 12.14 12.88
C HIS A 142 46.96 10.61 12.86
N LYS A 143 47.80 10.07 11.99
CA LYS A 143 48.06 8.63 11.88
C LYS A 143 48.39 7.96 13.20
N PRO A 144 49.17 8.54 14.13
CA PRO A 144 49.50 7.92 15.41
C PRO A 144 48.27 7.55 16.28
N ILE A 145 47.19 8.29 16.17
CA ILE A 145 45.98 8.07 16.96
C ILE A 145 45.17 6.89 16.44
N TYR A 146 45.24 6.65 15.15
CA TYR A 146 44.66 5.45 14.53
C TYR A 146 45.39 4.19 15.01
N GLU A 147 46.69 4.24 15.08
CA GLU A 147 47.51 3.11 15.48
C GLU A 147 47.25 2.68 16.93
N CYS A 148 46.79 3.60 17.80
CA CYS A 148 46.40 3.28 19.17
C CYS A 148 45.04 2.56 19.27
N ASN A 149 44.14 2.77 18.30
CA ASN A 149 42.78 2.24 18.33
C ASN A 149 42.53 1.05 17.41
N HIS A 150 43.48 0.67 16.54
CA HIS A 150 43.32 -0.40 15.55
C HIS A 150 43.01 -1.78 16.18
N LYS A 151 43.51 -2.09 17.35
CA LYS A 151 43.21 -3.34 18.02
C LYS A 151 41.76 -3.48 18.45
N ARG A 152 41.05 -2.36 18.63
CA ARG A 152 39.63 -2.33 19.00
C ARG A 152 38.66 -2.38 17.78
N TYR A 153 39.21 -1.99 16.62
CA TYR A 153 38.44 -1.96 15.35
C TYR A 153 39.26 -2.64 14.22
N PRO A 154 39.35 -3.99 14.24
CA PRO A 154 40.18 -4.73 13.26
C PRO A 154 39.69 -4.54 11.79
N GLU A 155 38.40 -4.23 11.60
CA GLU A 155 37.86 -3.90 10.30
C GLU A 155 38.43 -2.61 9.71
N PHE A 156 38.73 -1.64 10.57
CA PHE A 156 39.36 -0.38 10.18
C PHE A 156 40.76 -0.58 9.61
N ASP A 157 41.60 -1.39 10.28
CA ASP A 157 42.93 -1.74 9.80
C ASP A 157 42.89 -2.45 8.45
N PHE A 158 41.90 -3.33 8.28
CA PHE A 158 41.66 -4.00 6.99
C PHE A 158 41.36 -2.99 5.90
N PHE A 159 40.48 -2.01 6.15
CA PHE A 159 40.15 -0.97 5.18
C PHE A 159 41.32 -0.03 4.87
N CYS A 160 42.14 0.31 5.85
CA CYS A 160 43.36 1.08 5.62
C CYS A 160 44.34 0.37 4.69
N LYS A 161 44.42 -0.97 4.77
CA LYS A 161 45.38 -1.77 4.01
C LYS A 161 44.85 -2.13 2.60
N TYR A 162 43.57 -2.40 2.45
CA TYR A 162 42.96 -2.96 1.25
C TYR A 162 41.88 -2.08 0.64
N GLY A 163 41.39 -1.05 1.33
CA GLY A 163 40.27 -0.19 0.91
C GLY A 163 38.91 -0.88 1.01
N LEU A 164 37.85 -0.14 0.69
CA LEU A 164 36.47 -0.66 0.66
C LEU A 164 36.23 -1.56 -0.58
N VAL A 165 35.43 -2.61 -0.41
CA VAL A 165 35.11 -3.55 -1.48
C VAL A 165 34.48 -2.89 -2.72
N ARG A 166 33.70 -1.82 -2.52
CA ARG A 166 33.09 -1.06 -3.64
C ARG A 166 34.12 -0.50 -4.61
N TYR A 167 35.22 0.09 -4.12
CA TYR A 167 36.28 0.64 -4.96
C TYR A 167 37.05 -0.45 -5.70
N ARG A 168 37.23 -1.60 -5.05
CA ARG A 168 37.83 -2.77 -5.70
C ARG A 168 37.01 -3.25 -6.90
N ILE A 169 35.67 -3.29 -6.77
CA ILE A 169 34.78 -3.70 -7.88
C ILE A 169 34.76 -2.62 -8.97
N GLN A 170 34.74 -1.35 -8.60
CA GLN A 170 34.78 -0.24 -9.57
C GLN A 170 36.07 -0.23 -10.39
N LYS A 171 37.19 -0.70 -9.85
CA LYS A 171 38.46 -0.87 -10.58
C LYS A 171 38.46 -2.10 -11.49
N GLN A 172 37.48 -3.00 -11.43
CA GLN A 172 37.39 -4.13 -12.38
C GLN A 172 37.06 -3.66 -13.80
N LEU A 173 37.60 -4.40 -14.79
CA LEU A 173 37.41 -4.07 -16.21
C LEU A 173 35.93 -4.00 -16.61
N SER A 174 35.08 -4.89 -16.06
CA SER A 174 33.63 -4.86 -16.29
C SER A 174 33.00 -3.55 -15.89
N TYR A 175 33.32 -3.00 -14.72
CA TYR A 175 32.77 -1.72 -14.28
C TYR A 175 33.29 -0.56 -15.14
N ARG A 176 34.61 -0.53 -15.42
CA ARG A 176 35.27 0.56 -16.18
C ARG A 176 34.76 0.64 -17.62
N ILE A 177 34.67 -0.47 -18.32
CA ILE A 177 34.10 -0.56 -19.68
C ILE A 177 32.64 -0.12 -19.68
N GLY A 178 31.82 -0.65 -18.77
CA GLY A 178 30.42 -0.28 -18.69
C GLY A 178 30.22 1.17 -18.29
N TYR A 179 31.11 1.75 -17.49
CA TYR A 179 31.07 3.16 -17.13
C TYR A 179 31.29 4.07 -18.36
N VAL A 180 32.25 3.69 -19.24
CA VAL A 180 32.45 4.40 -20.53
C VAL A 180 31.18 4.33 -21.38
N LEU A 181 30.57 3.15 -21.49
CA LEU A 181 29.35 2.94 -22.29
C LEU A 181 28.12 3.66 -21.74
N THR A 182 27.93 3.66 -20.42
CA THR A 182 26.76 4.30 -19.79
C THR A 182 26.83 5.83 -19.78
N ARG A 183 28.02 6.41 -19.91
CA ARG A 183 28.24 7.87 -19.99
C ARG A 183 28.48 8.39 -21.41
N ALA A 184 28.51 7.52 -22.42
CA ALA A 184 28.66 7.92 -23.80
C ALA A 184 27.48 8.81 -24.25
N LYS A 185 27.79 10.01 -24.76
CA LYS A 185 26.81 10.91 -25.36
C LYS A 185 26.77 10.67 -26.87
N ILE A 186 25.61 10.87 -27.50
CA ILE A 186 25.40 10.59 -28.92
C ILE A 186 26.44 11.26 -29.82
N TYR A 187 26.82 12.49 -29.53
CA TYR A 187 27.83 13.23 -30.33
C TYR A 187 29.26 12.71 -30.14
N ASN A 188 29.53 11.85 -29.15
CA ASN A 188 30.83 11.23 -28.90
C ASN A 188 30.81 9.72 -29.19
N PHE A 189 29.80 9.23 -29.91
CA PHE A 189 29.62 7.78 -30.15
C PHE A 189 30.79 7.19 -30.95
N TYR A 190 31.32 7.94 -31.93
CA TYR A 190 32.48 7.52 -32.73
C TYR A 190 33.77 7.37 -31.92
N LEU A 191 33.88 7.98 -30.73
CA LEU A 191 35.04 7.88 -29.86
C LEU A 191 34.95 6.69 -28.89
N ILE A 192 33.81 5.97 -28.80
CA ILE A 192 33.63 4.86 -27.87
C ILE A 192 34.67 3.75 -28.09
N PRO A 193 34.93 3.27 -29.31
CA PRO A 193 35.94 2.22 -29.52
C PRO A 193 37.30 2.64 -28.99
N PHE A 194 37.73 3.85 -29.27
CA PHE A 194 38.99 4.40 -28.78
C PHE A 194 39.05 4.47 -27.24
N ARG A 195 37.99 4.96 -26.63
CA ARG A 195 37.92 5.05 -25.17
C ARG A 195 37.90 3.67 -24.48
N LEU A 196 37.27 2.68 -25.08
CA LEU A 196 37.27 1.31 -24.57
C LEU A 196 38.67 0.69 -24.65
N ILE A 197 39.41 0.94 -25.77
CA ILE A 197 40.81 0.49 -25.94
C ILE A 197 41.69 1.18 -24.91
N LEU A 198 41.57 2.47 -24.73
CA LEU A 198 42.33 3.24 -23.75
C LEU A 198 42.06 2.72 -22.32
N GLU A 199 40.81 2.47 -21.96
CA GLU A 199 40.49 1.92 -20.64
C GLU A 199 41.03 0.48 -20.43
N PHE A 200 41.05 -0.34 -21.48
CA PHE A 200 41.67 -1.66 -21.45
C PHE A 200 43.19 -1.59 -21.27
N ILE A 201 43.88 -0.65 -21.97
CA ILE A 201 45.30 -0.41 -21.81
C ILE A 201 45.59 0.07 -20.39
N LYS A 202 44.87 1.06 -19.87
CA LYS A 202 45.03 1.57 -18.50
C LYS A 202 44.81 0.45 -17.48
N PHE A 203 43.78 -0.37 -17.67
CA PHE A 203 43.51 -1.51 -16.79
C PHE A 203 44.68 -2.53 -16.77
N LYS A 204 45.29 -2.82 -17.95
CA LYS A 204 46.49 -3.69 -18.02
C LYS A 204 47.70 -3.08 -17.34
N MET A 205 47.92 -1.77 -17.49
CA MET A 205 49.03 -1.05 -16.86
C MET A 205 48.89 -0.93 -15.35
N GLU A 206 47.67 -0.77 -14.85
CA GLU A 206 47.32 -0.67 -13.42
C GLU A 206 47.19 -2.01 -12.71
N LYS A 207 47.34 -3.14 -13.43
CA LYS A 207 47.23 -4.47 -12.86
C LYS A 207 48.43 -4.75 -11.92
N ASN A 208 48.28 -4.26 -10.70
CA ASN A 208 49.26 -4.38 -9.64
C ASN A 208 49.48 -5.86 -9.26
N LYS A 209 50.71 -6.27 -9.08
CA LYS A 209 51.17 -7.62 -8.65
C LYS A 209 50.80 -7.93 -7.19
N LYS A 210 50.13 -7.06 -6.44
CA LYS A 210 49.76 -7.32 -5.03
C LYS A 210 48.61 -8.31 -4.96
N LYS A 211 48.78 -9.38 -4.20
CA LYS A 211 47.75 -10.37 -3.92
C LYS A 211 46.70 -9.72 -3.00
N LEU A 212 45.53 -9.45 -3.53
CA LEU A 212 44.42 -8.85 -2.79
C LEU A 212 43.58 -9.97 -2.11
N PRO A 213 43.01 -9.75 -0.92
CA PRO A 213 42.11 -10.69 -0.27
C PRO A 213 40.97 -11.13 -1.16
N LYS A 214 40.29 -12.23 -0.88
CA LYS A 214 39.08 -12.61 -1.59
C LYS A 214 37.96 -11.59 -1.31
N LEU A 215 36.94 -11.53 -2.16
CA LEU A 215 35.87 -10.53 -1.96
C LEU A 215 35.03 -10.79 -0.72
N ASP A 216 34.86 -12.05 -0.35
CA ASP A 216 34.17 -12.51 0.86
C ASP A 216 34.93 -12.25 2.17
N GLU A 217 36.20 -11.93 2.09
CA GLU A 217 37.04 -11.54 3.24
C GLU A 217 36.90 -10.04 3.60
N TYR A 218 36.19 -9.25 2.80
CA TYR A 218 36.00 -7.82 3.07
C TYR A 218 34.89 -7.62 4.10
N PRO A 219 35.08 -6.83 5.16
CA PRO A 219 34.05 -6.54 6.16
C PRO A 219 32.80 -5.91 5.58
N ASP A 220 32.94 -5.12 4.49
CA ASP A 220 31.83 -4.51 3.73
C ASP A 220 31.37 -5.38 2.56
N PHE A 221 31.49 -6.71 2.66
CA PHE A 221 31.11 -7.67 1.60
C PHE A 221 29.66 -7.52 1.13
N ASN A 222 28.75 -7.12 1.99
CA ASN A 222 27.34 -6.88 1.64
C ASN A 222 27.17 -5.84 0.52
N ASP A 223 28.12 -4.90 0.38
CA ASP A 223 28.11 -3.91 -0.72
C ASP A 223 28.53 -4.52 -2.08
N VAL A 224 29.08 -5.72 -2.13
CA VAL A 224 29.51 -6.40 -3.36
C VAL A 224 28.32 -6.54 -4.32
N ASN A 225 27.20 -7.03 -3.85
CA ASN A 225 26.00 -7.23 -4.65
C ASN A 225 25.42 -5.90 -5.12
N ARG A 226 25.43 -4.88 -4.27
CA ARG A 226 24.99 -3.53 -4.62
C ARG A 226 25.79 -2.96 -5.79
N VAL A 227 27.13 -3.05 -5.74
CA VAL A 227 28.00 -2.50 -6.80
C VAL A 227 28.01 -3.35 -8.05
N LYS A 228 27.96 -4.68 -7.95
CA LYS A 228 27.85 -5.58 -9.11
C LYS A 228 26.50 -5.44 -9.83
N ASN A 229 25.45 -5.11 -9.11
CA ASN A 229 24.15 -4.79 -9.69
C ASN A 229 24.09 -3.37 -10.31
N HIS A 230 25.14 -2.55 -10.21
CA HIS A 230 25.16 -1.25 -10.86
C HIS A 230 25.13 -1.41 -12.40
N LEU A 231 24.39 -0.52 -13.07
CA LEU A 231 24.19 -0.60 -14.54
C LEU A 231 25.51 -0.67 -15.31
N SER A 232 26.51 0.11 -14.91
CA SER A 232 27.85 0.10 -15.53
C SER A 232 28.51 -1.27 -15.40
N TYR A 233 28.43 -1.95 -14.25
CA TYR A 233 29.01 -3.29 -14.11
C TYR A 233 28.32 -4.30 -15.03
N LEU A 234 26.98 -4.33 -15.03
CA LEU A 234 26.19 -5.30 -15.81
C LEU A 234 26.37 -5.15 -17.32
N ILE A 235 26.40 -3.91 -17.82
CA ILE A 235 26.62 -3.64 -19.25
C ILE A 235 28.04 -4.03 -19.67
N GLY A 236 29.04 -3.68 -18.88
CA GLY A 236 30.43 -4.03 -19.17
C GLY A 236 30.71 -5.53 -19.06
N GLU A 237 30.09 -6.23 -18.09
CA GLU A 237 30.16 -7.67 -17.99
C GLU A 237 29.52 -8.38 -19.17
N ALA A 238 28.35 -7.90 -19.62
CA ALA A 238 27.68 -8.44 -20.81
C ALA A 238 28.55 -8.29 -22.07
N LEU A 239 29.22 -7.14 -22.24
CA LEU A 239 30.15 -6.91 -23.35
C LEU A 239 31.35 -7.86 -23.30
N ILE A 240 31.99 -7.99 -22.12
CA ILE A 240 33.16 -8.87 -21.97
C ILE A 240 32.76 -10.34 -22.23
N LYS A 241 31.63 -10.78 -21.71
CA LYS A 241 31.10 -12.14 -21.97
C LYS A 241 30.82 -12.38 -23.47
N SER A 242 30.22 -11.37 -24.12
CA SER A 242 29.90 -11.41 -25.56
C SER A 242 31.16 -11.50 -26.43
N ILE A 243 32.19 -10.72 -26.11
CA ILE A 243 33.49 -10.77 -26.83
C ILE A 243 34.18 -12.09 -26.58
N LYS A 244 34.19 -12.63 -25.36
CA LYS A 244 34.78 -13.97 -25.08
C LYS A 244 34.11 -15.12 -25.83
N GLN A 245 32.88 -14.98 -26.22
CA GLN A 245 32.06 -15.97 -26.89
C GLN A 245 31.65 -15.52 -28.32
N TRP A 246 32.51 -14.74 -28.97
CA TRP A 246 32.28 -14.19 -30.32
C TRP A 246 32.00 -15.29 -31.37
N TYR A 247 32.65 -16.45 -31.25
CA TYR A 247 32.49 -17.61 -32.14
C TYR A 247 31.09 -18.26 -32.02
N LEU A 248 30.30 -17.95 -30.99
CA LEU A 248 28.92 -18.41 -30.81
C LEU A 248 27.90 -17.35 -31.29
N GLY A 249 28.31 -16.35 -32.05
CA GLY A 249 27.43 -15.25 -32.51
C GLY A 249 26.88 -14.33 -31.42
N LYS A 250 27.39 -14.42 -30.17
CA LYS A 250 26.90 -13.64 -29.04
C LYS A 250 27.02 -12.12 -29.18
N PRO A 251 27.96 -11.53 -29.92
CA PRO A 251 27.95 -10.08 -30.19
C PRO A 251 26.70 -9.60 -30.91
N LEU A 252 26.04 -10.41 -31.72
CA LEU A 252 24.80 -10.08 -32.42
C LEU A 252 23.62 -9.97 -31.45
N ILE A 253 23.65 -10.66 -30.30
CA ILE A 253 22.60 -10.65 -29.28
C ILE A 253 22.84 -9.56 -28.21
N LEU A 254 24.03 -8.93 -28.23
CA LEU A 254 24.42 -7.94 -27.22
C LEU A 254 23.44 -6.74 -27.08
N PRO A 255 22.87 -6.18 -28.16
CA PRO A 255 21.87 -5.10 -28.03
C PRO A 255 20.62 -5.56 -27.26
N PHE A 256 20.17 -6.79 -27.48
CA PHE A 256 19.03 -7.38 -26.77
C PHE A 256 19.36 -7.66 -25.30
N ALA A 257 20.56 -8.15 -25.01
CA ALA A 257 21.04 -8.36 -23.64
C ALA A 257 21.13 -7.02 -22.88
N TRP A 258 21.63 -5.95 -23.49
CA TRP A 258 21.65 -4.63 -22.91
C TRP A 258 20.24 -4.06 -22.69
N TYR A 259 19.33 -4.29 -23.64
CA TYR A 259 17.94 -3.89 -23.49
C TYR A 259 17.26 -4.63 -22.32
N ALA A 260 17.50 -5.94 -22.20
CA ALA A 260 16.97 -6.73 -21.09
C ALA A 260 17.51 -6.28 -19.71
N ILE A 261 18.83 -6.05 -19.61
CA ILE A 261 19.47 -5.48 -18.40
C ILE A 261 18.85 -4.13 -18.06
N TYR A 262 18.67 -3.29 -19.08
CA TYR A 262 18.10 -1.98 -18.93
C TYR A 262 16.61 -2.03 -18.49
N LYS A 263 15.80 -2.92 -19.13
CA LYS A 263 14.39 -3.15 -18.77
C LYS A 263 14.27 -3.65 -17.32
N LYS A 264 15.08 -4.62 -16.92
CA LYS A 264 15.12 -5.17 -15.56
C LYS A 264 15.50 -4.12 -14.51
N LYS A 265 16.39 -3.17 -14.85
CA LYS A 265 16.74 -2.05 -13.97
C LYS A 265 15.64 -0.97 -13.90
N LYS A 266 14.87 -0.78 -14.97
CA LYS A 266 13.77 0.19 -15.01
C LYS A 266 12.58 -0.26 -14.16
N THR A 267 12.32 -1.57 -14.14
CA THR A 267 11.24 -2.16 -13.32
C THR A 267 11.59 -2.25 -11.82
N LYS A 268 12.88 -2.18 -11.46
CA LYS A 268 13.36 -2.28 -10.06
C LYS A 268 13.65 -0.93 -9.39
N LYS A 269 13.27 0.21 -9.96
CA LYS A 269 13.45 1.50 -9.25
C LYS A 269 12.28 1.72 -8.29
N PRO A 270 12.54 1.90 -6.98
CA PRO A 270 11.53 2.40 -6.05
C PRO A 270 11.09 3.79 -6.52
N ASP A 271 9.80 4.05 -6.46
CA ASP A 271 9.20 5.33 -6.85
C ASP A 271 9.44 6.37 -5.74
N TYR A 272 10.63 6.94 -5.67
CA TYR A 272 11.04 7.95 -4.68
C TYR A 272 10.20 9.24 -4.72
N LYS A 273 9.29 9.39 -5.68
CA LYS A 273 8.47 10.62 -5.82
C LYS A 273 7.17 10.62 -5.02
N LYS A 274 6.75 9.48 -4.44
CA LYS A 274 5.57 9.40 -3.55
C LYS A 274 5.91 9.55 -2.05
N GLN A 275 7.17 9.69 -1.68
CA GLN A 275 7.61 9.69 -0.29
C GLN A 275 7.73 11.09 0.36
N VAL A 276 7.14 12.13 -0.19
CA VAL A 276 7.13 13.46 0.45
C VAL A 276 5.70 13.87 0.85
N ALA A 277 4.96 12.92 1.39
CA ALA A 277 3.75 13.22 2.15
C ALA A 277 3.64 12.20 3.27
N HIS A 278 3.93 12.64 4.49
CA HIS A 278 3.79 11.92 5.75
C HIS A 278 4.64 10.63 5.88
N LYS A 279 5.80 10.75 6.54
CA LYS A 279 6.39 9.59 7.19
C LYS A 279 5.37 9.07 8.20
N PRO A 280 4.96 7.81 8.11
CA PRO A 280 4.09 7.24 9.13
C PRO A 280 4.83 7.25 10.47
N TYR A 281 4.14 7.61 11.55
CA TYR A 281 4.67 7.53 12.92
C TYR A 281 4.97 6.09 13.36
N PHE A 282 4.55 5.12 12.58
CA PHE A 282 4.87 3.71 12.78
C PHE A 282 6.26 3.42 12.20
N ILE A 283 7.29 3.79 12.95
CA ILE A 283 8.68 3.44 12.64
C ILE A 283 8.99 2.17 13.42
N LEU A 284 9.47 1.12 12.71
CA LEU A 284 10.10 -0.01 13.37
C LEU A 284 11.26 0.55 14.20
N PRO A 285 11.23 0.48 15.54
CA PRO A 285 12.39 0.89 16.32
C PRO A 285 13.59 0.07 15.91
N ASP A 286 14.77 0.68 15.81
CA ASP A 286 16.06 0.06 15.41
C ASP A 286 16.56 -1.04 16.38
N HIS A 287 15.76 -1.41 17.36
CA HIS A 287 16.14 -2.38 18.37
C HIS A 287 15.78 -3.80 17.93
N THR A 288 16.72 -4.70 18.04
CA THR A 288 16.58 -6.14 17.77
C THR A 288 15.63 -6.86 18.75
N LEU A 289 15.23 -6.20 19.84
CA LEU A 289 14.39 -6.72 20.90
C LEU A 289 13.05 -5.97 20.98
N LEU A 290 11.96 -6.72 21.15
CA LEU A 290 10.60 -6.20 21.37
C LEU A 290 10.21 -6.45 22.83
N ASN A 291 9.83 -5.38 23.54
CA ASN A 291 9.26 -5.51 24.89
C ASN A 291 7.80 -5.98 24.78
N ILE A 292 7.53 -7.19 25.23
CA ILE A 292 6.22 -7.87 25.17
C ILE A 292 5.45 -7.79 26.48
N SER A 293 6.02 -7.20 27.55
CA SER A 293 5.32 -7.05 28.84
C SER A 293 4.52 -5.75 28.95
N LYS A 294 4.76 -4.78 28.06
CA LYS A 294 4.09 -3.46 28.11
C LYS A 294 2.57 -3.62 27.96
N TYR A 295 1.80 -2.97 28.83
CA TYR A 295 0.34 -2.99 28.91
C TYR A 295 -0.29 -4.36 29.24
N LYS A 296 0.48 -5.33 29.72
CA LYS A 296 -0.05 -6.61 30.22
C LYS A 296 -0.58 -6.49 31.64
N LYS A 297 -1.33 -7.52 32.09
CA LYS A 297 -1.80 -7.59 33.48
C LYS A 297 -0.74 -8.22 34.38
N ALA A 298 -0.42 -7.55 35.47
CA ALA A 298 0.45 -8.11 36.50
C ALA A 298 -0.29 -8.19 37.84
N MET A 299 0.15 -9.14 38.67
CA MET A 299 -0.40 -9.45 39.98
C MET A 299 0.73 -9.55 41.00
N GLN A 300 0.41 -9.40 42.28
CA GLN A 300 1.35 -9.57 43.39
C GLN A 300 0.71 -10.33 44.55
N SER A 301 1.55 -10.97 45.37
CA SER A 301 1.12 -11.83 46.46
C SER A 301 0.29 -11.13 47.53
N SER A 302 0.62 -9.88 47.83
CA SER A 302 -0.02 -9.08 48.89
C SER A 302 0.23 -7.59 48.65
N LEU A 303 -0.58 -6.75 49.27
CA LEU A 303 -0.42 -5.31 49.29
C LEU A 303 0.19 -4.87 50.61
N SER A 304 1.32 -4.11 50.54
CA SER A 304 1.85 -3.42 51.72
C SER A 304 1.01 -2.19 52.09
N ILE A 305 1.28 -1.59 53.22
CA ILE A 305 0.67 -0.32 53.64
C ILE A 305 0.95 0.83 52.64
N TYR A 306 1.98 0.67 51.80
CA TYR A 306 2.39 1.63 50.77
C TYR A 306 1.87 1.32 49.38
N SER A 307 1.12 0.21 49.21
CA SER A 307 0.62 -0.26 47.94
C SER A 307 -0.88 0.02 47.79
N LYS A 308 -1.28 0.28 46.52
CA LYS A 308 -2.68 0.40 46.10
C LYS A 308 -3.05 -0.76 45.21
N PHE A 309 -4.35 -0.97 45.05
CA PHE A 309 -4.90 -1.90 44.10
C PHE A 309 -4.35 -1.61 42.68
N ASN A 310 -3.92 -2.64 41.96
CA ASN A 310 -3.29 -2.55 40.63
C ASN A 310 -1.84 -2.01 40.57
N ASP A 311 -1.15 -1.76 41.65
CA ASP A 311 0.24 -1.31 41.63
C ASP A 311 1.17 -2.30 40.88
N ALA A 312 0.89 -3.60 40.93
CA ALA A 312 1.66 -4.62 40.19
C ALA A 312 1.84 -4.30 38.70
N SER A 313 0.76 -3.80 38.05
CA SER A 313 0.79 -3.43 36.63
C SER A 313 1.60 -2.16 36.32
N ARG A 314 1.88 -1.34 37.31
CA ARG A 314 2.75 -0.17 37.14
C ARG A 314 4.19 -0.56 36.77
N ALA A 315 4.64 -1.73 37.22
CA ALA A 315 6.00 -2.21 36.90
C ALA A 315 6.25 -2.45 35.41
N ILE A 316 5.19 -2.64 34.62
CA ILE A 316 5.27 -2.92 33.19
C ILE A 316 4.65 -1.81 32.31
N ASN A 317 3.83 -0.90 32.89
CA ASN A 317 3.03 0.06 32.12
C ASN A 317 3.55 1.50 32.16
N THR A 318 4.60 1.80 32.93
CA THR A 318 5.15 3.16 33.07
C THR A 318 6.47 3.31 32.32
N ASP A 319 6.59 4.38 31.54
CA ASP A 319 7.86 4.79 30.93
C ASP A 319 8.71 5.63 31.91
N ILE A 320 8.17 5.99 33.08
CA ILE A 320 8.84 6.75 34.12
C ILE A 320 9.40 5.80 35.17
N ILE A 321 10.69 5.89 35.47
CA ILE A 321 11.32 5.14 36.55
C ILE A 321 10.89 5.77 37.87
N CYS A 322 9.95 5.12 38.54
CA CYS A 322 9.49 5.49 39.88
C CYS A 322 10.48 5.03 40.94
N ASP A 323 10.39 5.57 42.18
CA ASP A 323 11.16 5.06 43.32
C ASP A 323 10.84 3.58 43.53
N TYR A 324 9.58 3.20 43.43
CA TYR A 324 9.11 1.81 43.33
C TYR A 324 7.76 1.81 42.57
N ALA A 325 7.46 0.76 41.83
CA ALA A 325 6.20 0.60 41.15
C ALA A 325 5.17 -0.14 42.02
N PHE A 326 5.60 -1.15 42.74
CA PHE A 326 4.78 -1.95 43.66
C PHE A 326 5.61 -2.38 44.88
N CYS A 327 4.90 -2.77 45.94
CA CYS A 327 5.50 -3.27 47.16
C CYS A 327 4.59 -4.33 47.80
N THR A 328 5.12 -5.54 48.09
CA THR A 328 4.36 -6.58 48.81
C THR A 328 4.50 -6.39 50.33
N SER A 329 3.65 -7.04 51.13
CA SER A 329 3.91 -7.26 52.55
C SER A 329 5.09 -8.20 52.73
N LYS A 330 5.58 -8.35 53.99
CA LYS A 330 6.63 -9.34 54.34
C LYS A 330 5.99 -10.72 54.49
N ASP A 331 5.80 -11.37 53.34
CA ASP A 331 5.21 -12.72 53.32
C ASP A 331 6.30 -13.80 53.38
N ARG A 332 5.88 -15.05 53.71
CA ARG A 332 6.76 -16.20 53.56
C ARG A 332 7.27 -16.35 52.13
N TRP A 333 6.39 -16.04 51.14
CA TRP A 333 6.64 -16.08 49.71
C TRP A 333 6.09 -14.79 49.06
N SER A 334 6.86 -13.74 49.02
CA SER A 334 6.53 -12.52 48.34
C SER A 334 6.78 -12.67 46.85
N TRP A 335 5.73 -12.49 46.01
CA TRP A 335 5.91 -12.64 44.58
C TRP A 335 5.17 -11.54 43.78
N TRP A 336 5.67 -11.34 42.59
CA TRP A 336 5.06 -10.56 41.50
C TRP A 336 5.03 -11.42 40.24
N MET A 337 3.94 -11.34 39.45
CA MET A 337 3.73 -12.15 38.24
C MET A 337 3.09 -11.33 37.12
N VAL A 338 3.48 -11.60 35.88
CA VAL A 338 2.83 -11.09 34.67
C VAL A 338 2.34 -12.23 33.80
N ASP A 339 1.15 -12.06 33.20
CA ASP A 339 0.64 -12.89 32.11
C ASP A 339 0.89 -12.15 30.78
N LEU A 340 1.66 -12.75 29.88
CA LEU A 340 1.96 -12.24 28.56
C LEU A 340 0.83 -12.49 27.54
N PHE A 341 -0.23 -13.22 27.97
CA PHE A 341 -1.40 -13.66 27.20
C PHE A 341 -1.13 -14.67 26.09
N ASP A 342 0.10 -14.81 25.65
CA ASP A 342 0.55 -15.79 24.67
C ASP A 342 1.92 -16.34 25.06
N THR A 343 2.32 -17.44 24.45
CA THR A 343 3.59 -18.11 24.70
C THR A 343 4.68 -17.57 23.77
N TYR A 344 5.81 -17.18 24.37
CA TYR A 344 6.93 -16.58 23.63
C TYR A 344 8.25 -17.24 24.00
N PHE A 345 9.17 -17.38 23.03
CA PHE A 345 10.57 -17.59 23.29
C PHE A 345 11.19 -16.30 23.82
N LEU A 346 11.65 -16.33 25.08
CA LEU A 346 12.18 -15.18 25.76
C LEU A 346 13.66 -14.95 25.42
N GLU A 347 13.99 -13.71 25.05
CA GLU A 347 15.36 -13.31 24.81
C GLU A 347 16.01 -12.75 26.07
N LYS A 348 15.30 -11.88 26.79
CA LYS A 348 15.80 -11.22 27.99
C LYS A 348 14.67 -10.75 28.91
N ILE A 349 14.91 -10.79 30.21
CA ILE A 349 14.09 -10.09 31.22
C ILE A 349 14.98 -9.01 31.86
N ARG A 350 14.51 -7.77 31.87
CA ARG A 350 15.15 -6.65 32.54
C ARG A 350 14.36 -6.26 33.77
N ILE A 351 15.04 -6.13 34.90
CA ILE A 351 14.46 -5.74 36.19
C ILE A 351 15.18 -4.50 36.68
N LEU A 352 14.42 -3.44 36.94
CA LEU A 352 14.92 -2.25 37.62
C LEU A 352 14.50 -2.30 39.09
N ASN A 353 15.47 -2.28 39.95
CA ASN A 353 15.28 -2.30 41.39
C ASN A 353 14.86 -0.93 41.92
N VAL A 354 14.47 -0.83 43.18
CA VAL A 354 14.12 0.43 43.84
C VAL A 354 15.30 1.39 43.91
N LYS A 355 15.06 2.69 43.94
CA LYS A 355 16.13 3.68 44.08
C LYS A 355 16.77 3.67 45.48
N ASN A 356 16.01 3.30 46.50
CA ASN A 356 16.52 3.20 47.87
C ASN A 356 17.63 2.13 48.01
N THR A 357 18.85 2.55 48.36
CA THR A 357 20.03 1.69 48.41
C THR A 357 19.93 0.62 49.48
N PHE A 358 19.23 0.90 50.60
CA PHE A 358 19.08 -0.04 51.71
C PHE A 358 18.22 -1.26 51.32
N LEU A 359 17.19 -1.07 50.52
CA LEU A 359 16.33 -2.14 50.02
C LEU A 359 16.95 -2.95 48.87
N ARG A 360 17.89 -2.38 48.11
CA ARG A 360 18.51 -3.04 46.95
C ARG A 360 19.25 -4.33 47.28
N SER A 361 19.92 -4.39 48.41
CA SER A 361 20.74 -5.56 48.78
C SER A 361 19.91 -6.84 48.92
N SER A 362 18.64 -6.70 49.38
CA SER A 362 17.74 -7.83 49.57
C SER A 362 17.22 -8.43 48.25
N MET A 363 17.27 -7.65 47.16
CA MET A 363 16.77 -8.08 45.86
C MET A 363 17.73 -9.02 45.11
N ARG A 364 18.97 -9.23 45.59
CA ARG A 364 19.86 -10.24 44.99
C ARG A 364 19.34 -11.66 45.11
N ASP A 365 18.49 -11.92 46.10
CA ASP A 365 17.99 -13.25 46.41
C ASP A 365 16.68 -13.57 45.64
N ILE A 366 16.26 -12.71 44.67
CA ILE A 366 15.07 -12.99 43.83
C ILE A 366 15.27 -14.26 43.02
N LYS A 367 14.17 -15.02 42.90
CA LYS A 367 14.10 -16.17 42.02
C LYS A 367 13.08 -15.89 40.95
N ILE A 368 13.42 -16.17 39.69
CA ILE A 368 12.54 -15.96 38.58
C ILE A 368 12.06 -17.31 38.05
N TYR A 369 10.76 -17.47 38.01
CA TYR A 369 10.09 -18.65 37.49
C TYR A 369 9.33 -18.29 36.22
N VAL A 370 9.27 -19.23 35.28
CA VAL A 370 8.51 -19.13 34.06
C VAL A 370 7.58 -20.33 33.92
N SER A 371 6.44 -20.10 33.24
CA SER A 371 5.45 -21.15 33.01
C SER A 371 4.71 -20.89 31.69
N ILE A 372 4.24 -21.94 31.04
CA ILE A 372 3.35 -21.86 29.87
C ILE A 372 1.87 -21.86 30.32
N ASP A 373 1.53 -22.60 31.35
CA ASP A 373 0.16 -22.94 31.76
C ASP A 373 -0.25 -22.40 33.16
N ASN A 374 0.65 -21.65 33.83
CA ASN A 374 0.49 -21.15 35.20
C ASN A 374 0.38 -22.27 36.27
N THR A 375 0.67 -23.51 35.94
CA THR A 375 0.63 -24.66 36.86
C THR A 375 2.00 -25.26 37.10
N GLN A 376 2.74 -25.51 36.03
CA GLN A 376 4.11 -26.00 36.09
C GLN A 376 5.11 -24.84 35.92
N TRP A 377 5.99 -24.69 36.93
CA TRP A 377 6.91 -23.57 37.02
C TRP A 377 8.37 -24.02 36.92
N THR A 378 9.12 -23.46 35.99
CA THR A 378 10.54 -23.71 35.81
C THR A 378 11.34 -22.54 36.37
N LEU A 379 12.29 -22.81 37.24
CA LEU A 379 13.22 -21.81 37.80
C LEU A 379 14.27 -21.42 36.72
N ILE A 380 14.45 -20.14 36.46
CA ILE A 380 15.59 -19.64 35.67
C ILE A 380 16.85 -19.65 36.55
N PRO A 381 17.92 -20.35 36.17
CA PRO A 381 19.16 -20.42 36.93
C PRO A 381 19.81 -19.05 37.16
N GLN A 382 20.38 -18.83 38.32
CA GLN A 382 20.99 -17.52 38.69
C GLN A 382 22.21 -17.13 37.85
N ASN A 383 22.87 -18.06 37.17
CA ASN A 383 23.96 -17.76 36.25
C ASN A 383 23.53 -16.97 35.01
N PHE A 384 22.21 -16.85 34.73
CA PHE A 384 21.68 -15.98 33.69
C PHE A 384 21.48 -14.53 34.14
N TYR A 385 21.64 -14.21 35.45
CA TYR A 385 21.38 -12.90 36.02
C TYR A 385 22.62 -12.05 35.98
N ILE A 386 22.56 -10.91 35.31
CA ILE A 386 23.66 -9.94 35.17
C ILE A 386 23.26 -8.67 35.91
N TRP A 387 23.78 -8.53 37.15
CA TRP A 387 23.52 -7.34 37.95
C TRP A 387 24.47 -6.21 37.58
N LYS A 388 23.93 -5.00 37.44
CA LYS A 388 24.64 -3.78 37.05
C LYS A 388 24.34 -2.63 38.04
N TYR A 389 25.12 -1.58 37.99
CA TYR A 389 24.92 -0.31 38.71
C TYR A 389 24.59 -0.51 40.19
N ASN A 390 25.42 -1.21 40.92
CA ASN A 390 25.25 -1.51 42.35
C ASN A 390 23.87 -2.13 42.67
N ASN A 391 23.51 -3.18 41.91
CA ASN A 391 22.26 -3.93 42.01
C ASN A 391 21.00 -3.13 41.67
N PHE A 392 21.10 -2.02 40.93
CA PHE A 392 19.94 -1.28 40.47
C PHE A 392 19.28 -1.92 39.25
N GLU A 393 20.04 -2.49 38.33
CA GLU A 393 19.58 -3.18 37.15
C GLU A 393 20.01 -4.64 37.14
N CYS A 394 19.10 -5.54 36.80
CA CYS A 394 19.37 -6.93 36.52
C CYS A 394 18.88 -7.29 35.13
N ASP A 395 19.78 -7.69 34.24
CA ASP A 395 19.44 -8.31 32.96
C ASP A 395 19.55 -9.83 33.11
N VAL A 396 18.45 -10.53 32.87
CA VAL A 396 18.39 -12.00 32.80
C VAL A 396 18.43 -12.38 31.33
N VAL A 397 19.59 -12.81 30.83
CA VAL A 397 19.80 -13.10 29.40
C VAL A 397 19.54 -14.56 29.13
N ILE A 398 18.41 -14.82 28.42
CA ILE A 398 17.87 -16.15 28.19
C ILE A 398 18.20 -16.66 26.77
N SER A 399 18.36 -15.75 25.80
CA SER A 399 18.78 -16.02 24.41
C SER A 399 17.95 -17.12 23.72
N ASN A 400 16.62 -16.97 23.72
CA ASN A 400 15.66 -17.90 23.12
C ASN A 400 15.68 -19.36 23.62
N ARG A 401 16.17 -19.60 24.83
CA ARG A 401 16.26 -20.96 25.39
C ARG A 401 15.04 -21.37 26.19
N VAL A 402 14.17 -20.44 26.54
CA VAL A 402 13.01 -20.66 27.41
C VAL A 402 11.76 -20.09 26.75
N GLU A 403 10.75 -20.93 26.68
CA GLU A 403 9.42 -20.59 26.23
C GLU A 403 8.50 -20.34 27.42
N ALA A 404 7.76 -19.23 27.44
CA ALA A 404 6.88 -18.87 28.55
C ALA A 404 5.74 -17.95 28.18
N ARG A 405 4.62 -18.10 28.88
CA ARG A 405 3.52 -17.16 28.94
C ARG A 405 3.50 -16.38 30.26
N TYR A 406 3.82 -17.05 31.36
CA TYR A 406 3.82 -16.46 32.69
C TYR A 406 5.22 -16.30 33.23
N ILE A 407 5.49 -15.15 33.85
CA ILE A 407 6.77 -14.87 34.51
C ILE A 407 6.47 -14.45 35.93
N LYS A 408 7.08 -15.14 36.90
CA LYS A 408 6.92 -14.88 38.33
C LYS A 408 8.28 -14.54 38.96
N ILE A 409 8.37 -13.43 39.64
CA ILE A 409 9.52 -13.01 40.44
C ILE A 409 9.15 -13.26 41.89
N LEU A 410 9.97 -14.01 42.60
CA LEU A 410 9.73 -14.44 43.97
C LEU A 410 10.89 -14.08 44.89
N LEU A 411 10.57 -13.66 46.10
CA LEU A 411 11.53 -13.34 47.17
C LEU A 411 11.04 -13.96 48.50
N GLU A 412 11.89 -14.71 49.16
CA GLU A 412 11.52 -15.43 50.35
C GLU A 412 11.70 -14.59 51.61
N ARG A 413 10.66 -14.56 52.48
CA ARG A 413 10.66 -13.93 53.83
C ARG A 413 11.11 -12.44 53.86
N LYS A 414 11.03 -11.74 52.72
CA LYS A 414 11.39 -10.34 52.57
C LYS A 414 10.31 -9.63 51.77
N VAL A 415 10.25 -8.31 51.84
CA VAL A 415 9.36 -7.48 51.04
C VAL A 415 9.91 -7.44 49.60
N LEU A 416 9.08 -7.76 48.63
CA LEU A 416 9.43 -7.62 47.22
C LEU A 416 8.93 -6.25 46.73
N SER A 417 9.86 -5.42 46.24
CA SER A 417 9.54 -4.11 45.69
C SER A 417 10.45 -3.82 44.49
N LEU A 418 9.90 -3.51 43.33
CA LEU A 418 10.65 -3.22 42.12
C LEU A 418 10.14 -1.94 41.44
N SER A 419 11.00 -1.27 40.69
CA SER A 419 10.63 -0.06 39.94
C SER A 419 10.11 -0.38 38.54
N LYS A 420 10.67 -1.39 37.87
CA LYS A 420 10.26 -1.78 36.52
C LYS A 420 10.61 -3.22 36.20
N VAL A 421 9.78 -3.86 35.42
CA VAL A 421 10.05 -5.18 34.83
C VAL A 421 9.72 -5.12 33.34
N GLU A 422 10.68 -5.51 32.50
CA GLU A 422 10.51 -5.56 31.04
C GLU A 422 10.89 -6.96 30.55
N VAL A 423 10.07 -7.51 29.68
CA VAL A 423 10.28 -8.83 29.08
C VAL A 423 10.45 -8.66 27.58
N PHE A 424 11.53 -9.20 27.03
CA PHE A 424 11.88 -9.03 25.64
C PHE A 424 11.92 -10.35 24.89
N LYS A 425 11.34 -10.35 23.69
CA LYS A 425 11.58 -11.35 22.66
C LYS A 425 12.42 -10.78 21.52
N LYS A 426 12.99 -11.64 20.68
CA LYS A 426 13.65 -11.23 19.46
C LYS A 426 12.61 -10.68 18.50
N ARG A 427 12.88 -9.51 17.90
CA ARG A 427 11.97 -8.88 16.95
C ARG A 427 11.96 -9.67 15.65
N LYS A 428 10.78 -9.82 15.05
CA LYS A 428 10.58 -10.41 13.73
C LYS A 428 10.96 -9.40 12.65
N LYS A 429 11.25 -9.90 11.43
CA LYS A 429 11.81 -9.08 10.34
C LYS A 429 10.85 -8.07 9.71
N GLY A 430 9.53 -8.21 9.89
CA GLY A 430 8.54 -7.34 9.27
C GLY A 430 7.17 -7.43 9.95
N TYR A 431 6.21 -6.67 9.42
CA TYR A 431 4.81 -6.63 9.85
C TYR A 431 3.87 -7.01 8.71
N ILE A 432 2.76 -7.68 9.09
CA ILE A 432 1.54 -7.77 8.29
C ILE A 432 0.46 -7.01 9.04
N ILE A 433 -0.11 -5.98 8.41
CA ILE A 433 -1.14 -5.15 9.04
C ILE A 433 -2.46 -5.28 8.29
N SER A 434 -3.51 -5.74 9.00
CA SER A 434 -4.88 -5.74 8.49
C SER A 434 -5.50 -4.35 8.71
N SER A 435 -5.91 -3.69 7.62
CA SER A 435 -6.43 -2.31 7.68
C SER A 435 -7.61 -2.07 6.73
N LYS A 436 -8.43 -3.09 6.50
CA LYS A 436 -9.60 -3.01 5.62
C LYS A 436 -10.65 -2.04 6.16
N PRO A 437 -11.15 -1.07 5.35
CA PRO A 437 -12.23 -0.18 5.74
C PRO A 437 -13.63 -0.74 5.48
N ASP A 438 -13.74 -1.90 4.87
CA ASP A 438 -14.97 -2.54 4.41
C ASP A 438 -15.83 -3.14 5.54
N GLY A 439 -16.90 -3.88 5.20
CA GLY A 439 -17.77 -4.53 6.18
C GLY A 439 -17.11 -5.71 6.92
N LEU A 440 -17.82 -6.23 7.94
CA LEU A 440 -17.34 -7.26 8.88
C LEU A 440 -16.62 -8.43 8.19
N GLY A 441 -17.23 -9.00 7.14
CA GLY A 441 -16.66 -10.18 6.46
C GLY A 441 -15.26 -9.93 5.91
N MET A 442 -15.03 -8.78 5.27
CA MET A 442 -13.72 -8.41 4.72
C MET A 442 -12.70 -8.11 5.81
N ARG A 443 -13.11 -7.48 6.91
CA ARG A 443 -12.20 -7.15 8.03
C ARG A 443 -11.70 -8.40 8.74
N ILE A 444 -12.62 -9.28 9.14
CA ILE A 444 -12.24 -10.54 9.82
C ILE A 444 -11.45 -11.44 8.87
N ALA A 445 -11.85 -11.56 7.59
CA ALA A 445 -11.06 -12.32 6.62
C ALA A 445 -9.63 -11.75 6.46
N SER A 446 -9.47 -10.43 6.40
CA SER A 446 -8.15 -9.78 6.33
C SER A 446 -7.34 -9.97 7.61
N ILE A 447 -7.95 -10.01 8.79
CA ILE A 447 -7.29 -10.37 10.07
C ILE A 447 -6.78 -11.80 9.99
N LEU A 448 -7.62 -12.77 9.60
CA LEU A 448 -7.25 -14.17 9.51
C LEU A 448 -6.13 -14.43 8.52
N VAL A 449 -6.24 -13.86 7.32
CA VAL A 449 -5.19 -13.95 6.29
C VAL A 449 -3.91 -13.27 6.78
N GLY A 450 -4.02 -12.11 7.43
CA GLY A 450 -2.88 -11.39 7.98
C GLY A 450 -2.14 -12.18 9.07
N MET A 451 -2.87 -12.79 10.00
CA MET A 451 -2.29 -13.64 11.04
C MET A 451 -1.63 -14.90 10.44
N TYR A 452 -2.26 -15.50 9.42
CA TYR A 452 -1.71 -16.65 8.71
C TYR A 452 -0.38 -16.27 8.00
N LEU A 453 -0.37 -15.18 7.24
CA LEU A 453 0.83 -14.70 6.56
C LEU A 453 1.93 -14.33 7.54
N ALA A 454 1.60 -13.66 8.63
CA ALA A 454 2.56 -13.30 9.67
C ALA A 454 3.20 -14.54 10.30
N LYS A 455 2.40 -15.59 10.56
CA LYS A 455 2.89 -16.89 11.05
C LYS A 455 3.85 -17.54 10.05
N LYS A 456 3.45 -17.66 8.77
CA LYS A 456 4.25 -18.31 7.71
C LYS A 456 5.56 -17.58 7.42
N MET A 457 5.56 -16.26 7.45
CA MET A 457 6.74 -15.43 7.16
C MET A 457 7.56 -15.09 8.41
N ASN A 458 7.13 -15.52 9.58
CA ASN A 458 7.72 -15.12 10.85
C ASN A 458 7.77 -13.58 11.02
N PHE A 459 6.64 -12.92 10.72
CA PHE A 459 6.42 -11.48 10.87
C PHE A 459 5.54 -11.19 12.08
N GLU A 460 5.55 -9.94 12.56
CA GLU A 460 4.56 -9.45 13.52
C GLU A 460 3.24 -9.23 12.81
N PHE A 461 2.14 -9.40 13.55
CA PHE A 461 0.80 -9.08 13.08
C PHE A 461 0.26 -7.86 13.82
N GLY A 462 -0.55 -7.04 13.14
CA GLY A 462 -1.33 -5.97 13.74
C GLY A 462 -2.57 -5.66 12.92
N PHE A 463 -3.55 -4.97 13.52
CA PHE A 463 -4.74 -4.55 12.79
C PHE A 463 -5.23 -3.16 13.20
N LEU A 464 -5.91 -2.49 12.27
CA LEU A 464 -6.70 -1.29 12.47
C LEU A 464 -8.18 -1.62 12.46
N TRP A 465 -8.96 -0.87 13.23
CA TRP A 465 -10.42 -1.01 13.28
C TRP A 465 -11.09 0.36 13.23
N HIS A 466 -12.03 0.53 12.33
CA HIS A 466 -12.77 1.78 12.16
C HIS A 466 -14.25 1.54 12.40
N ASN A 467 -14.92 2.45 13.10
CA ASN A 467 -16.31 2.30 13.53
C ASN A 467 -17.32 2.56 12.41
N SER A 468 -16.87 3.00 11.25
CA SER A 468 -17.71 3.21 10.08
C SER A 468 -17.19 2.45 8.86
N ILE A 469 -18.09 2.16 7.92
CA ILE A 469 -17.71 1.64 6.61
C ILE A 469 -17.50 2.85 5.70
N ASP A 470 -16.27 3.00 5.20
CA ASP A 470 -15.98 4.05 4.22
C ASP A 470 -16.45 3.64 2.84
N LEU A 471 -17.67 4.02 2.50
CA LEU A 471 -18.23 3.90 1.16
C LEU A 471 -17.99 5.15 0.30
N ALA A 472 -17.46 6.23 0.90
CA ALA A 472 -17.24 7.49 0.21
C ALA A 472 -16.21 7.36 -0.93
N PHE A 473 -15.23 6.47 -0.80
CA PHE A 473 -14.26 6.18 -1.86
C PHE A 473 -14.90 5.58 -3.13
N MET A 474 -16.10 4.96 -3.00
CA MET A 474 -16.89 4.46 -4.13
C MET A 474 -17.88 5.49 -4.69
N GLY A 475 -17.88 6.73 -4.16
CA GLY A 475 -18.86 7.77 -4.52
C GLY A 475 -20.31 7.43 -4.13
N ILE A 476 -20.48 6.48 -3.23
CA ILE A 476 -21.78 6.04 -2.75
C ILE A 476 -22.07 6.80 -1.45
N THR A 477 -22.86 7.86 -1.55
CA THR A 477 -23.44 8.50 -0.37
C THR A 477 -24.38 7.51 0.32
N GLN A 478 -24.42 7.57 1.67
CA GLN A 478 -25.19 6.67 2.52
C GLN A 478 -26.53 6.25 1.90
N SER A 479 -26.80 4.95 1.92
CA SER A 479 -28.10 4.40 1.56
C SER A 479 -29.17 5.04 2.44
N CYS A 480 -30.16 5.70 1.83
CA CYS A 480 -31.36 6.05 2.56
C CYS A 480 -32.03 4.73 3.00
N LYS A 481 -32.01 4.44 4.31
CA LYS A 481 -32.88 3.41 4.86
C LYS A 481 -34.32 3.87 4.62
N ASP A 482 -35.01 3.25 3.71
CA ASP A 482 -36.45 3.33 3.66
C ASP A 482 -36.97 2.41 4.79
N GLU A 483 -37.57 2.99 5.82
CA GLU A 483 -38.13 2.24 6.98
C GLU A 483 -39.15 1.17 6.57
N LYS A 484 -39.73 1.26 5.35
CA LYS A 484 -40.62 0.27 4.79
C LYS A 484 -39.92 -0.96 4.20
N LEU A 485 -38.59 -0.89 4.00
CA LEU A 485 -37.82 -1.97 3.43
C LEU A 485 -37.13 -2.77 4.53
N ASN A 486 -37.55 -3.98 4.72
CA ASN A 486 -37.01 -4.90 5.74
C ASN A 486 -35.73 -5.59 5.25
N TYR A 487 -34.64 -4.85 5.17
CA TYR A 487 -33.32 -5.38 4.85
C TYR A 487 -32.27 -4.92 5.87
N LEU A 488 -31.19 -5.71 5.97
CA LEU A 488 -30.09 -5.45 6.91
C LEU A 488 -29.09 -4.46 6.33
N GLY A 489 -28.74 -3.47 7.12
CA GLY A 489 -27.67 -2.51 6.80
C GLY A 489 -26.27 -3.04 7.12
N ASN A 490 -25.27 -2.20 6.96
CA ASN A 490 -23.88 -2.47 7.28
C ASN A 490 -23.44 -1.52 8.41
N CYS A 491 -23.66 -1.92 9.66
CA CYS A 491 -23.14 -1.22 10.84
C CYS A 491 -21.86 -1.88 11.35
N MET A 492 -21.07 -1.14 12.08
CA MET A 492 -19.84 -1.63 12.70
C MET A 492 -19.86 -1.31 14.20
N ASP A 493 -19.66 -2.32 15.02
CA ASP A 493 -19.48 -2.14 16.47
C ASP A 493 -18.05 -1.66 16.77
N GLU A 494 -17.85 -1.04 17.91
CA GLU A 494 -16.55 -0.59 18.42
C GLU A 494 -15.60 -1.79 18.62
N VAL A 495 -14.31 -1.54 18.56
CA VAL A 495 -13.29 -2.60 18.64
C VAL A 495 -13.35 -3.38 19.96
N ASP A 496 -13.62 -2.71 21.07
CA ASP A 496 -13.75 -3.29 22.42
C ASP A 496 -15.07 -4.03 22.64
N ILE A 497 -16.11 -3.71 21.86
CA ILE A 497 -17.36 -4.49 21.82
C ILE A 497 -17.14 -5.82 21.10
N VAL A 498 -16.30 -5.84 20.07
CA VAL A 498 -16.05 -7.03 19.23
C VAL A 498 -15.00 -7.95 19.82
N PHE A 499 -13.86 -7.40 20.22
CA PHE A 499 -12.70 -8.17 20.67
C PHE A 499 -12.48 -8.05 22.18
N GLY A 500 -11.93 -9.11 22.76
CA GLY A 500 -11.50 -9.12 24.16
C GLY A 500 -10.23 -8.29 24.36
N GLU A 501 -10.06 -7.78 25.57
CA GLU A 501 -8.95 -6.92 25.98
C GLU A 501 -7.58 -7.47 25.57
N SER A 502 -7.35 -8.76 25.77
CA SER A 502 -6.06 -9.38 25.44
C SER A 502 -5.74 -9.36 23.94
N PHE A 503 -6.74 -9.51 23.07
CA PHE A 503 -6.54 -9.47 21.62
C PHE A 503 -6.28 -8.03 21.15
N ILE A 504 -6.96 -7.05 21.74
CA ILE A 504 -6.76 -5.64 21.48
C ILE A 504 -5.35 -5.22 21.90
N GLU A 505 -4.97 -5.52 23.14
CA GLU A 505 -3.63 -5.16 23.66
C GLU A 505 -2.48 -5.78 22.86
N GLN A 506 -2.70 -6.96 22.30
CA GLN A 506 -1.67 -7.68 21.56
C GLN A 506 -1.54 -7.22 20.11
N TYR A 507 -2.63 -6.90 19.43
CA TYR A 507 -2.64 -6.75 17.98
C TYR A 507 -3.24 -5.44 17.45
N PHE A 508 -4.01 -4.71 18.27
CA PHE A 508 -4.60 -3.46 17.81
C PHE A 508 -3.56 -2.36 17.74
N LEU A 509 -3.50 -1.67 16.61
CA LEU A 509 -2.54 -0.60 16.34
C LEU A 509 -3.24 0.76 16.32
N PRO A 510 -2.58 1.83 16.81
CA PRO A 510 -3.08 3.17 16.64
C PRO A 510 -3.10 3.55 15.15
N SER A 511 -4.12 4.27 14.72
CA SER A 511 -4.28 4.70 13.32
C SER A 511 -3.29 5.77 12.87
N GLU A 512 -2.59 6.40 13.80
CA GLU A 512 -1.60 7.45 13.50
C GLU A 512 -0.44 6.89 12.66
N GLY A 513 -0.32 7.36 11.43
CA GLY A 513 0.73 6.97 10.49
C GLY A 513 0.48 5.67 9.73
N LEU A 514 -0.67 5.04 9.91
CA LEU A 514 -1.13 3.90 9.12
C LEU A 514 -2.34 4.29 8.28
N GLU A 515 -2.39 3.79 7.06
CA GLU A 515 -3.47 4.06 6.11
C GLU A 515 -4.44 2.87 6.06
N TYR A 516 -5.72 3.14 5.80
CA TYR A 516 -6.63 2.07 5.39
C TYR A 516 -6.25 1.56 4.01
N SER A 517 -6.18 0.23 3.85
CA SER A 517 -5.72 -0.41 2.64
C SER A 517 -6.50 -1.68 2.34
N HIS A 518 -6.77 -1.91 1.06
CA HIS A 518 -7.36 -3.17 0.59
C HIS A 518 -6.32 -4.29 0.40
N GLY A 519 -5.03 -4.04 0.68
CA GLY A 519 -3.95 -5.01 0.51
C GLY A 519 -3.73 -5.43 -0.94
N ASN A 520 -3.93 -4.52 -1.89
CA ASN A 520 -3.76 -4.85 -3.32
C ASN A 520 -2.30 -5.08 -3.71
N ALA A 521 -1.36 -4.46 -3.00
CA ALA A 521 0.06 -4.55 -3.31
C ALA A 521 0.63 -5.93 -2.98
N ILE A 522 0.23 -6.53 -1.85
CA ILE A 522 0.72 -7.86 -1.45
C ILE A 522 0.33 -8.96 -2.43
N ARG A 523 -0.84 -8.84 -3.08
CA ARG A 523 -1.41 -9.84 -4.01
C ARG A 523 -1.19 -9.52 -5.49
N LYS A 524 -0.41 -8.50 -5.81
CA LYS A 524 -0.11 -8.11 -7.20
C LYS A 524 0.88 -9.10 -7.79
N ASP A 525 0.49 -9.83 -8.81
CA ASP A 525 1.22 -10.91 -9.46
C ASP A 525 1.36 -12.18 -8.57
N LYS A 526 1.57 -13.36 -9.18
CA LYS A 526 1.87 -14.57 -8.42
C LYS A 526 3.24 -14.46 -7.75
N ARG A 527 3.32 -14.82 -6.47
CA ARG A 527 4.50 -14.64 -5.62
C ARG A 527 4.72 -15.88 -4.74
N THR A 528 5.90 -15.99 -4.14
CA THR A 528 6.25 -17.01 -3.15
C THR A 528 6.35 -16.37 -1.76
N PHE A 529 6.32 -17.16 -0.69
CA PHE A 529 6.59 -16.67 0.66
C PHE A 529 8.01 -16.09 0.76
N GLU A 530 9.00 -16.68 0.08
CA GLU A 530 10.36 -16.14 0.03
C GLU A 530 10.40 -14.71 -0.54
N TYR A 531 9.67 -14.45 -1.64
CA TYR A 531 9.55 -13.10 -2.21
C TYR A 531 8.97 -12.10 -1.20
N LEU A 532 7.94 -12.51 -0.45
CA LEU A 532 7.26 -11.64 0.52
C LEU A 532 8.11 -11.34 1.76
N THR A 533 9.05 -12.21 2.11
CA THR A 533 9.96 -12.04 3.25
C THR A 533 11.19 -11.18 2.93
N ASP A 534 11.47 -10.94 1.66
CA ASP A 534 12.57 -10.08 1.23
C ASP A 534 12.22 -8.61 1.42
N GLN A 535 12.95 -7.91 2.28
CA GLN A 535 12.73 -6.50 2.61
C GLN A 535 12.82 -5.56 1.39
N GLU A 536 13.57 -5.93 0.34
CA GLU A 536 13.64 -5.15 -0.90
C GLU A 536 12.29 -5.08 -1.64
N ASN A 537 11.39 -6.01 -1.37
CA ASN A 537 10.09 -6.12 -2.02
C ASN A 537 8.94 -5.53 -1.22
N PHE A 538 9.16 -5.10 0.00
CA PHE A 538 8.11 -4.60 0.89
C PHE A 538 7.33 -3.42 0.28
N GLU A 539 6.01 -3.40 0.50
CA GLU A 539 5.15 -2.27 0.12
C GLU A 539 5.46 -1.02 0.94
N LYS A 540 5.69 -1.20 2.23
CA LYS A 540 6.06 -0.18 3.21
C LYS A 540 7.36 -0.58 3.88
N GLU A 541 8.07 0.37 4.47
CA GLU A 541 9.35 0.09 5.16
C GLU A 541 9.25 -1.00 6.25
N TRP A 542 8.04 -1.19 6.79
CA TRP A 542 7.76 -2.17 7.83
C TRP A 542 7.19 -3.51 7.30
N GLY A 543 6.76 -3.62 6.03
CA GLY A 543 6.21 -4.84 5.45
C GLY A 543 4.99 -4.61 4.57
N TRP A 544 3.88 -5.32 4.85
CA TRP A 544 2.73 -5.41 3.95
C TRP A 544 1.39 -5.15 4.63
N TYR A 545 0.47 -4.51 3.90
CA TYR A 545 -0.94 -4.57 4.26
C TYR A 545 -1.56 -5.91 3.85
N SER A 546 -2.35 -6.49 4.77
CA SER A 546 -3.08 -7.74 4.53
C SER A 546 -4.26 -7.57 3.56
N THR A 547 -4.73 -8.68 3.01
CA THR A 547 -5.89 -8.78 2.13
C THR A 547 -6.92 -9.79 2.68
N ASP A 548 -8.15 -9.72 2.20
CA ASP A 548 -9.22 -10.70 2.47
C ASP A 548 -9.24 -11.88 1.49
N ILE A 549 -8.32 -11.89 0.52
CA ILE A 549 -8.23 -12.93 -0.50
C ILE A 549 -7.34 -14.08 0.01
N LEU A 550 -7.83 -15.31 -0.14
CA LEU A 550 -7.10 -16.51 0.27
C LEU A 550 -5.71 -16.58 -0.36
N PRO A 551 -4.67 -16.85 0.42
CA PRO A 551 -3.28 -16.89 -0.03
C PRO A 551 -3.01 -17.85 -1.18
N ASN A 552 -3.62 -19.02 -1.21
CA ASN A 552 -3.47 -20.03 -2.28
C ASN A 552 -3.87 -19.52 -3.67
N LEU A 553 -4.64 -18.45 -3.77
CA LEU A 553 -5.04 -17.87 -5.06
C LEU A 553 -3.96 -16.98 -5.69
N TRP A 554 -2.97 -16.53 -4.92
CA TRP A 554 -1.94 -15.59 -5.37
C TRP A 554 -0.53 -15.89 -4.82
N ILE A 555 -0.36 -16.88 -3.95
CA ILE A 555 0.93 -17.40 -3.49
C ILE A 555 1.14 -18.79 -4.09
N GLU A 556 2.23 -18.96 -4.86
CA GLU A 556 2.51 -20.18 -5.62
C GLU A 556 2.81 -21.41 -4.74
N ASP A 557 3.49 -21.18 -3.61
CA ASP A 557 3.90 -22.20 -2.65
C ASP A 557 2.89 -22.38 -1.49
N CYS A 558 1.63 -21.94 -1.67
CA CYS A 558 0.55 -22.07 -0.70
C CYS A 558 -0.51 -23.07 -1.18
N LYS A 559 -0.71 -24.16 -0.45
CA LYS A 559 -1.75 -25.16 -0.75
C LYS A 559 -3.06 -24.79 -0.06
N GLU A 560 -4.19 -24.93 -0.78
CA GLU A 560 -5.51 -24.54 -0.30
C GLU A 560 -5.91 -25.26 0.99
N SER A 561 -5.79 -26.59 1.04
CA SER A 561 -6.22 -27.38 2.20
C SER A 561 -5.43 -27.03 3.47
N GLU A 562 -4.11 -26.86 3.36
CA GLU A 562 -3.25 -26.45 4.46
C GLU A 562 -3.59 -25.02 4.93
N CYS A 563 -3.79 -24.11 3.96
CA CYS A 563 -4.14 -22.72 4.24
C CYS A 563 -5.47 -22.61 4.99
N LEU A 564 -6.52 -23.26 4.52
CA LEU A 564 -7.85 -23.22 5.15
C LEU A 564 -7.83 -23.84 6.56
N HIS A 565 -7.15 -24.97 6.73
CA HIS A 565 -7.03 -25.62 8.05
C HIS A 565 -6.30 -24.71 9.06
N GLU A 566 -5.18 -24.11 8.67
CA GLU A 566 -4.46 -23.21 9.56
C GLU A 566 -5.24 -21.91 9.86
N ILE A 567 -5.97 -21.37 8.88
CA ILE A 567 -6.84 -20.21 9.09
C ILE A 567 -7.97 -20.54 10.08
N GLN A 568 -8.55 -21.73 9.99
CA GLN A 568 -9.53 -22.19 10.97
C GLN A 568 -8.94 -22.25 12.39
N GLN A 569 -7.74 -22.82 12.53
CA GLN A 569 -7.04 -22.84 13.81
C GLN A 569 -6.79 -21.43 14.34
N ILE A 570 -6.34 -20.49 13.48
CA ILE A 570 -6.15 -19.09 13.86
C ILE A 570 -7.46 -18.46 14.33
N TYR A 571 -8.59 -18.73 13.66
CA TYR A 571 -9.90 -18.22 14.09
C TYR A 571 -10.23 -18.61 15.54
N THR A 572 -9.91 -19.83 15.94
CA THR A 572 -10.16 -20.29 17.33
C THR A 572 -9.28 -19.60 18.37
N THR A 573 -8.18 -18.96 17.96
CA THR A 573 -7.30 -18.21 18.87
C THR A 573 -7.73 -16.76 19.07
N ILE A 574 -8.68 -16.25 18.27
CA ILE A 574 -9.17 -14.89 18.44
C ILE A 574 -9.96 -14.79 19.74
N ASN A 575 -9.47 -13.95 20.65
CA ASN A 575 -10.23 -13.62 21.86
C ASN A 575 -11.27 -12.55 21.55
N PHE A 576 -12.51 -12.98 21.28
CA PHE A 576 -13.66 -12.10 21.17
C PHE A 576 -14.13 -11.60 22.53
N SER A 577 -14.85 -10.47 22.56
CA SER A 577 -15.49 -9.96 23.78
C SER A 577 -16.52 -10.96 24.32
N LYS A 578 -16.93 -10.77 25.57
CA LYS A 578 -17.95 -11.63 26.19
C LYS A 578 -19.25 -11.69 25.38
N GLN A 579 -19.71 -10.56 24.87
CA GLN A 579 -20.92 -10.49 24.02
C GLN A 579 -20.79 -11.34 22.75
N TYR A 580 -19.66 -11.29 22.08
CA TYR A 580 -19.39 -12.06 20.86
C TYR A 580 -19.11 -13.54 21.16
N GLN A 581 -18.55 -13.88 22.33
CA GLN A 581 -18.42 -15.26 22.79
C GLN A 581 -19.80 -15.90 23.06
N ASP A 582 -20.72 -15.16 23.68
CA ASP A 582 -22.09 -15.61 23.92
C ASP A 582 -22.83 -15.89 22.60
N ILE A 583 -22.56 -15.11 21.53
CA ILE A 583 -23.07 -15.41 20.18
C ILE A 583 -22.52 -16.75 19.68
N LEU A 584 -21.22 -17.01 19.85
CA LEU A 584 -20.63 -18.30 19.43
C LEU A 584 -21.22 -19.49 20.18
N ILE A 585 -21.48 -19.35 21.49
CA ILE A 585 -22.16 -20.36 22.30
C ILE A 585 -23.59 -20.60 21.76
N LYS A 586 -24.33 -19.50 21.52
CA LYS A 586 -25.68 -19.60 20.96
C LYS A 586 -25.69 -20.30 19.60
N VAL A 587 -24.73 -20.04 18.73
CA VAL A 587 -24.59 -20.76 17.46
C VAL A 587 -24.42 -22.25 17.68
N GLN A 588 -23.59 -22.69 18.66
CA GLN A 588 -23.39 -24.10 18.97
C GLN A 588 -24.67 -24.75 19.50
N ASP A 589 -25.38 -24.07 20.40
CA ASP A 589 -26.64 -24.54 20.96
C ASP A 589 -27.74 -24.69 19.90
N ASP A 590 -27.86 -23.71 19.01
CA ASP A 590 -28.89 -23.73 17.96
C ASP A 590 -28.59 -24.78 16.88
N ILE A 591 -27.30 -24.99 16.53
CA ILE A 591 -26.88 -26.10 15.66
C ILE A 591 -27.17 -27.44 16.32
N ALA A 592 -26.93 -27.61 17.65
CA ALA A 592 -27.27 -28.83 18.39
C ALA A 592 -28.78 -29.08 18.39
N LYS A 593 -29.61 -28.05 18.61
CA LYS A 593 -31.07 -28.11 18.54
C LYS A 593 -31.59 -28.46 17.12
N LEU A 594 -30.88 -28.03 16.09
CA LEU A 594 -31.25 -28.35 14.71
C LEU A 594 -31.21 -29.84 14.42
N GLN A 595 -30.30 -30.60 15.10
CA GLN A 595 -30.16 -32.07 15.02
C GLN A 595 -30.16 -32.62 13.57
N ALA A 596 -29.71 -31.82 12.62
CA ALA A 596 -29.70 -32.16 11.22
C ALA A 596 -28.55 -31.43 10.51
N LYS A 597 -27.93 -32.12 9.56
CA LYS A 597 -27.05 -31.49 8.61
C LYS A 597 -27.86 -30.64 7.64
N PHE A 598 -27.31 -29.56 7.16
CA PHE A 598 -27.99 -28.62 6.27
C PHE A 598 -27.10 -28.02 5.20
N ILE A 599 -27.73 -27.55 4.13
CA ILE A 599 -27.12 -26.76 3.05
C ILE A 599 -27.44 -25.29 3.28
N ALA A 600 -26.46 -24.41 3.18
CA ALA A 600 -26.65 -22.98 3.28
C ALA A 600 -26.86 -22.35 1.89
N LEU A 601 -27.91 -21.58 1.73
CA LEU A 601 -28.15 -20.71 0.57
C LEU A 601 -27.91 -19.27 1.02
N HIS A 602 -26.78 -18.67 0.65
CA HIS A 602 -26.47 -17.28 0.98
C HIS A 602 -26.82 -16.37 -0.20
N ILE A 603 -27.97 -15.76 -0.15
CA ILE A 603 -28.54 -14.90 -1.19
C ILE A 603 -28.21 -13.45 -0.87
N ARG A 604 -27.22 -12.90 -1.53
CA ARG A 604 -26.89 -11.49 -1.40
C ARG A 604 -27.71 -10.64 -2.34
N GLY A 605 -28.42 -9.66 -1.79
CA GLY A 605 -29.31 -8.82 -2.58
C GLY A 605 -29.80 -7.55 -1.88
N GLY A 606 -29.80 -7.48 -0.56
CA GLY A 606 -30.41 -6.37 0.18
C GLY A 606 -29.77 -5.01 -0.09
N ASP A 607 -28.54 -4.82 0.36
CA ASP A 607 -27.78 -3.57 0.20
C ASP A 607 -27.52 -3.22 -1.28
N ILE A 608 -27.31 -4.20 -2.13
CA ILE A 608 -27.10 -4.01 -3.57
C ILE A 608 -28.37 -3.49 -4.24
N ILE A 609 -29.53 -4.01 -3.87
CA ILE A 609 -30.80 -3.74 -4.55
C ILE A 609 -31.49 -2.50 -3.98
N PHE A 610 -31.52 -2.36 -2.65
CA PHE A 610 -32.29 -1.29 -1.99
C PHE A 610 -31.48 -0.01 -1.75
N SER A 611 -30.19 0.05 -2.10
CA SER A 611 -29.37 1.25 -2.06
C SER A 611 -29.18 1.88 -3.45
N ASN A 612 -28.50 3.04 -3.49
CA ASN A 612 -28.13 3.68 -4.75
C ASN A 612 -27.09 2.90 -5.57
N ILE A 613 -26.46 1.86 -5.00
CA ILE A 613 -25.54 0.96 -5.72
C ILE A 613 -26.20 0.33 -6.94
N ARG A 614 -27.50 0.02 -6.89
CA ARG A 614 -28.26 -0.53 -8.01
C ARG A 614 -28.29 0.37 -9.26
N LYS A 615 -28.14 1.70 -9.06
CA LYS A 615 -28.12 2.68 -10.15
C LYS A 615 -26.81 2.69 -10.95
N ALA A 616 -25.79 1.99 -10.46
CA ALA A 616 -24.53 1.74 -11.15
C ALA A 616 -24.37 0.25 -11.52
N PRO A 617 -25.27 -0.29 -12.34
CA PRO A 617 -25.42 -1.74 -12.53
C PRO A 617 -24.26 -2.40 -13.28
N SER A 618 -23.40 -1.62 -13.94
CA SER A 618 -22.17 -2.14 -14.56
C SER A 618 -20.99 -2.28 -13.58
N PHE A 619 -21.17 -1.81 -12.34
CA PHE A 619 -20.12 -1.96 -11.33
C PHE A 619 -19.91 -3.44 -11.00
N THR A 620 -18.69 -3.94 -11.22
CA THR A 620 -18.33 -5.35 -11.06
C THR A 620 -18.85 -6.00 -9.77
N PRO A 621 -18.78 -5.36 -8.58
CA PRO A 621 -19.31 -5.96 -7.36
C PRO A 621 -20.84 -6.20 -7.40
N VAL A 622 -21.60 -5.40 -8.14
CA VAL A 622 -23.04 -5.61 -8.30
C VAL A 622 -23.30 -6.86 -9.11
N ILE A 623 -22.60 -6.99 -10.24
CA ILE A 623 -22.78 -8.10 -11.19
C ILE A 623 -22.35 -9.43 -10.56
N GLU A 624 -21.17 -9.47 -9.95
CA GLU A 624 -20.54 -10.71 -9.47
C GLU A 624 -21.09 -11.18 -8.11
N ARG A 625 -21.67 -10.25 -7.34
CA ARG A 625 -22.17 -10.55 -5.98
C ARG A 625 -23.68 -10.77 -5.93
N LEU A 626 -24.42 -10.38 -6.96
CA LEU A 626 -25.85 -10.60 -7.03
C LEU A 626 -26.16 -12.10 -7.18
N PHE A 627 -27.05 -12.62 -6.37
CA PHE A 627 -27.57 -13.97 -6.48
C PHE A 627 -29.09 -13.91 -6.69
N PRO A 628 -29.57 -14.10 -7.93
CA PRO A 628 -31.01 -14.06 -8.23
C PRO A 628 -31.77 -15.14 -7.46
N TYR A 629 -32.90 -14.77 -6.88
CA TYR A 629 -33.77 -15.72 -6.14
C TYR A 629 -34.30 -16.83 -7.03
N GLU A 630 -34.49 -16.57 -8.32
CA GLU A 630 -34.90 -17.54 -9.34
C GLU A 630 -33.90 -18.68 -9.49
N ILE A 631 -32.60 -18.38 -9.41
CA ILE A 631 -31.53 -19.39 -9.43
C ILE A 631 -31.43 -20.08 -8.07
N ALA A 632 -31.59 -19.32 -6.97
CA ALA A 632 -31.55 -19.88 -5.63
C ALA A 632 -32.70 -20.88 -5.42
N LEU A 633 -33.91 -20.60 -5.96
CA LEU A 633 -35.05 -21.52 -5.96
C LEU A 633 -34.72 -22.88 -6.63
N GLU A 634 -34.07 -22.83 -7.77
CA GLU A 634 -33.69 -24.04 -8.50
C GLU A 634 -32.64 -24.86 -7.75
N ILE A 635 -31.64 -24.21 -7.16
CA ILE A 635 -30.66 -24.87 -6.31
C ILE A 635 -31.36 -25.53 -5.08
N ALA A 636 -32.27 -24.79 -4.44
CA ALA A 636 -33.01 -25.29 -3.30
C ALA A 636 -33.80 -26.58 -3.65
N ILE A 637 -34.54 -26.56 -4.76
CA ILE A 637 -35.30 -27.73 -5.21
C ILE A 637 -34.34 -28.91 -5.46
N LYS A 638 -33.25 -28.71 -6.19
CA LYS A 638 -32.26 -29.75 -6.48
C LYS A 638 -31.61 -30.35 -5.20
N GLU A 639 -31.40 -29.56 -4.16
CA GLU A 639 -30.85 -30.08 -2.89
C GLU A 639 -31.95 -30.77 -2.04
N LEU A 640 -33.19 -30.27 -2.05
CA LEU A 640 -34.32 -30.93 -1.39
C LEU A 640 -34.63 -32.31 -2.02
N ASP A 641 -34.53 -32.43 -3.36
CA ASP A 641 -34.68 -33.71 -4.08
C ASP A 641 -33.61 -34.74 -3.67
N LYS A 642 -32.45 -34.26 -3.16
CA LYS A 642 -31.40 -35.09 -2.57
C LYS A 642 -31.61 -35.37 -1.08
N ASN A 643 -32.75 -35.01 -0.52
CA ASN A 643 -33.06 -35.12 0.91
C ASN A 643 -32.18 -34.27 1.84
N ASN A 644 -31.70 -33.13 1.35
CA ASN A 644 -30.90 -32.20 2.15
C ASN A 644 -31.81 -31.14 2.82
N ASN A 645 -31.56 -30.83 4.08
CA ASN A 645 -32.18 -29.68 4.75
C ASN A 645 -31.56 -28.39 4.27
N ILE A 646 -32.34 -27.30 4.27
CA ILE A 646 -31.90 -26.01 3.76
C ILE A 646 -32.06 -24.91 4.82
N VAL A 647 -31.06 -24.09 4.97
CA VAL A 647 -31.13 -22.81 5.69
C VAL A 647 -30.80 -21.67 4.74
N VAL A 648 -31.71 -20.71 4.62
CA VAL A 648 -31.57 -19.53 3.77
C VAL A 648 -30.96 -18.39 4.59
N PHE A 649 -29.94 -17.75 4.02
CA PHE A 649 -29.23 -16.59 4.57
C PHE A 649 -29.32 -15.43 3.58
N GLY A 650 -29.38 -14.22 4.08
CA GLY A 650 -29.35 -13.02 3.20
C GLY A 650 -29.98 -11.81 3.87
N GLN A 651 -29.71 -10.66 3.29
CA GLN A 651 -30.12 -9.37 3.85
C GLN A 651 -31.60 -9.03 3.60
N ASP A 652 -32.22 -9.57 2.57
CA ASP A 652 -33.63 -9.32 2.24
C ASP A 652 -34.52 -10.37 2.96
N LEU A 653 -35.01 -9.99 4.15
CA LEU A 653 -35.73 -10.90 5.03
C LEU A 653 -37.08 -11.31 4.45
N ASN A 654 -37.74 -10.42 3.70
CA ASN A 654 -39.03 -10.72 3.08
C ASN A 654 -38.86 -11.73 1.93
N ALA A 655 -37.86 -11.53 1.08
CA ALA A 655 -37.60 -12.44 -0.03
C ALA A 655 -37.09 -13.82 0.46
N ASN A 656 -36.28 -13.87 1.54
CA ASN A 656 -35.89 -15.13 2.16
C ASN A 656 -37.10 -15.91 2.68
N LYS A 657 -38.00 -15.21 3.39
CA LYS A 657 -39.24 -15.82 3.92
C LYS A 657 -40.10 -16.33 2.78
N GLU A 658 -40.32 -15.54 1.75
CA GLU A 658 -41.10 -15.93 0.55
C GLU A 658 -40.53 -17.20 -0.10
N LEU A 659 -39.21 -17.29 -0.27
CA LEU A 659 -38.55 -18.50 -0.78
C LEU A 659 -38.79 -19.70 0.13
N VAL A 660 -38.64 -19.54 1.43
CA VAL A 660 -38.87 -20.62 2.41
C VAL A 660 -40.32 -21.05 2.40
N ASP A 661 -41.28 -20.13 2.41
CA ASP A 661 -42.72 -20.43 2.42
C ASP A 661 -43.15 -21.12 1.12
N TYR A 662 -42.62 -20.67 -0.03
CA TYR A 662 -42.84 -21.31 -1.32
C TYR A 662 -42.33 -22.77 -1.33
N LEU A 663 -41.10 -23.00 -0.85
CA LEU A 663 -40.53 -24.34 -0.79
C LEU A 663 -41.30 -25.27 0.18
N LYS A 664 -41.83 -24.77 1.30
CA LYS A 664 -42.69 -25.51 2.24
C LYS A 664 -44.05 -25.85 1.68
N SER A 665 -44.54 -25.17 0.65
CA SER A 665 -45.82 -25.50 0.01
C SER A 665 -45.80 -26.85 -0.71
N PHE A 666 -44.62 -27.42 -0.99
CA PHE A 666 -44.46 -28.73 -1.61
C PHE A 666 -44.54 -29.83 -0.59
N LYS A 667 -45.64 -30.59 -0.53
CA LYS A 667 -45.90 -31.66 0.43
C LYS A 667 -44.79 -32.72 0.49
N GLN A 668 -44.12 -32.97 -0.62
CA GLN A 668 -43.04 -33.96 -0.72
C GLN A 668 -41.84 -33.61 0.14
N TYR A 669 -41.64 -32.36 0.55
CA TYR A 669 -40.52 -31.92 1.37
C TYR A 669 -40.89 -31.72 2.86
N ASN A 670 -42.10 -32.09 3.31
CA ASN A 670 -42.56 -31.88 4.68
C ASN A 670 -41.69 -32.57 5.72
N HIS A 671 -40.91 -33.57 5.35
CA HIS A 671 -40.01 -34.30 6.21
C HIS A 671 -38.66 -33.60 6.38
N LEU A 672 -38.37 -32.55 5.57
CA LEU A 672 -37.13 -31.81 5.59
C LEU A 672 -37.28 -30.47 6.32
N LYS A 673 -36.17 -30.01 6.89
CA LYS A 673 -36.07 -28.69 7.54
C LYS A 673 -35.73 -27.65 6.50
N ILE A 674 -36.69 -26.76 6.22
CA ILE A 674 -36.51 -25.60 5.31
C ILE A 674 -36.69 -24.37 6.17
N LEU A 675 -35.61 -23.63 6.43
CA LEU A 675 -35.60 -22.60 7.46
C LEU A 675 -34.98 -21.30 6.92
N ASP A 676 -35.46 -20.19 7.44
CA ASP A 676 -34.79 -18.88 7.34
C ASP A 676 -33.93 -18.69 8.60
N ILE A 677 -32.70 -18.21 8.44
CA ILE A 677 -31.79 -17.97 9.55
C ILE A 677 -32.34 -16.99 10.59
N SER A 678 -33.26 -16.10 10.20
CA SER A 678 -33.88 -15.13 11.10
C SER A 678 -34.63 -15.78 12.25
N SER A 679 -35.09 -17.05 12.10
CA SER A 679 -35.75 -17.83 13.16
C SER A 679 -34.85 -18.15 14.35
N PHE A 680 -33.55 -18.04 14.24
CA PHE A 680 -32.57 -18.33 15.30
C PHE A 680 -31.97 -17.06 15.90
N ILE A 681 -32.17 -15.90 15.28
CA ILE A 681 -31.48 -14.65 15.64
C ILE A 681 -32.23 -13.99 16.82
N ASP A 682 -31.44 -13.55 17.81
CA ASP A 682 -31.96 -12.73 18.89
C ASP A 682 -32.36 -11.34 18.34
N PRO A 683 -33.62 -10.89 18.61
CA PRO A 683 -34.07 -9.57 18.17
C PRO A 683 -33.25 -8.40 18.72
N ASN A 684 -32.51 -8.59 19.82
CA ASN A 684 -31.69 -7.57 20.46
C ASN A 684 -30.30 -7.43 19.84
N TYR A 685 -29.91 -8.31 18.90
CA TYR A 685 -28.60 -8.22 18.24
C TYR A 685 -28.50 -6.97 17.38
N THR A 686 -27.33 -6.30 17.46
CA THR A 686 -26.95 -5.28 16.47
C THR A 686 -26.87 -5.92 15.08
N GLU A 687 -26.91 -5.10 14.02
CA GLU A 687 -26.74 -5.61 12.64
C GLU A 687 -25.41 -6.36 12.48
N MET A 688 -24.34 -5.92 13.15
CA MET A 688 -23.05 -6.59 13.13
C MET A 688 -23.04 -7.89 13.92
N GLN A 689 -23.66 -7.95 15.11
CA GLN A 689 -23.80 -9.16 15.90
C GLN A 689 -24.62 -10.20 15.15
N ARG A 690 -25.69 -9.78 14.49
CA ARG A 690 -26.47 -10.63 13.59
C ARG A 690 -25.61 -11.19 12.44
N ALA A 691 -24.86 -10.35 11.74
CA ALA A 691 -23.96 -10.79 10.67
C ALA A 691 -22.90 -11.78 11.19
N PHE A 692 -22.36 -11.55 12.37
CA PHE A 692 -21.42 -12.45 13.02
C PHE A 692 -22.06 -13.81 13.36
N PHE A 693 -23.29 -13.81 13.89
CA PHE A 693 -24.06 -15.02 14.12
C PHE A 693 -24.27 -15.81 12.82
N GLU A 694 -24.77 -15.15 11.77
CA GLU A 694 -25.06 -15.77 10.48
C GLU A 694 -23.80 -16.40 9.85
N ILE A 695 -22.66 -15.72 9.87
CA ILE A 695 -21.39 -16.23 9.34
C ILE A 695 -20.97 -17.51 10.09
N ASN A 696 -21.03 -17.49 11.43
CA ASN A 696 -20.62 -18.62 12.25
C ASN A 696 -21.60 -19.79 12.13
N PHE A 697 -22.91 -19.52 12.01
CA PHE A 697 -23.91 -20.56 11.75
C PHE A 697 -23.68 -21.17 10.36
N MET A 698 -23.48 -20.35 9.32
CA MET A 698 -23.22 -20.80 7.95
C MET A 698 -21.95 -21.65 7.86
N SER A 699 -20.93 -21.37 8.68
CA SER A 699 -19.69 -22.16 8.71
C SER A 699 -19.91 -23.63 9.09
N LYS A 700 -21.07 -23.97 9.68
CA LYS A 700 -21.46 -25.35 10.08
C LYS A 700 -22.21 -26.10 8.98
N ALA A 701 -22.59 -25.44 7.89
CA ALA A 701 -23.25 -26.10 6.77
C ALA A 701 -22.34 -27.14 6.09
N GLU A 702 -22.93 -28.14 5.44
CA GLU A 702 -22.16 -29.09 4.61
C GLU A 702 -21.69 -28.48 3.30
N LYS A 703 -22.53 -27.62 2.69
CA LYS A 703 -22.26 -26.86 1.49
C LYS A 703 -22.79 -25.44 1.64
N ILE A 704 -22.14 -24.48 1.01
CA ILE A 704 -22.56 -23.07 0.98
C ILE A 704 -22.72 -22.65 -0.48
N TYR A 705 -23.94 -22.43 -0.91
CA TYR A 705 -24.23 -21.85 -2.23
C TYR A 705 -24.27 -20.35 -2.16
N SER A 706 -23.56 -19.66 -3.04
CA SER A 706 -23.44 -18.20 -3.04
C SER A 706 -23.09 -17.65 -4.43
N ALA A 707 -23.00 -16.32 -4.53
CA ALA A 707 -22.36 -15.68 -5.65
C ALA A 707 -20.82 -15.72 -5.50
N LYS A 708 -20.11 -15.62 -6.63
CA LYS A 708 -18.65 -15.82 -6.70
C LYS A 708 -17.84 -14.91 -5.78
N GLU A 709 -18.22 -13.64 -5.66
CA GLU A 709 -17.45 -12.60 -4.98
C GLU A 709 -17.99 -12.21 -3.58
N SER A 710 -18.80 -13.07 -2.97
CA SER A 710 -19.32 -12.80 -1.62
C SER A 710 -18.30 -13.14 -0.53
N VAL A 711 -17.67 -12.12 0.06
CA VAL A 711 -16.69 -12.32 1.14
C VAL A 711 -17.35 -12.83 2.42
N PHE A 712 -18.66 -12.59 2.61
CA PHE A 712 -19.44 -13.11 3.73
C PHE A 712 -19.43 -14.66 3.75
N SER A 713 -19.72 -15.27 2.62
CA SER A 713 -19.67 -16.74 2.45
C SER A 713 -18.23 -17.27 2.47
N LYS A 714 -17.28 -16.52 1.89
CA LYS A 714 -15.85 -16.87 1.94
C LYS A 714 -15.34 -16.92 3.38
N LEU A 715 -15.74 -15.96 4.23
CA LEU A 715 -15.37 -15.99 5.65
C LEU A 715 -15.98 -17.22 6.37
N ALA A 716 -17.24 -17.56 6.11
CA ALA A 716 -17.84 -18.78 6.67
C ALA A 716 -17.06 -20.05 6.24
N MET A 717 -16.60 -20.12 4.99
CA MET A 717 -15.73 -21.17 4.49
C MET A 717 -14.37 -21.19 5.22
N MET A 718 -13.72 -20.04 5.41
CA MET A 718 -12.46 -19.91 6.15
C MET A 718 -12.61 -20.41 7.60
N ILE A 719 -13.70 -20.04 8.28
CA ILE A 719 -14.01 -20.47 9.65
C ILE A 719 -14.27 -21.99 9.70
N SER A 720 -14.84 -22.56 8.64
CA SER A 720 -15.09 -24.00 8.57
C SER A 720 -13.81 -24.85 8.36
N GLY A 721 -12.74 -24.25 7.84
CA GLY A 721 -11.48 -24.94 7.54
C GLY A 721 -11.51 -25.86 6.31
N SER A 722 -12.58 -25.81 5.52
CA SER A 722 -12.74 -26.68 4.35
C SER A 722 -13.43 -25.92 3.21
N ASN A 723 -13.04 -26.24 1.96
CA ASN A 723 -13.66 -25.67 0.78
C ASN A 723 -15.04 -26.29 0.51
N LYS A 724 -16.09 -25.63 1.00
CA LYS A 724 -17.52 -26.01 0.81
C LYS A 724 -18.33 -24.90 0.14
N LEU A 725 -17.67 -23.88 -0.34
CA LEU A 725 -18.30 -22.77 -1.07
C LEU A 725 -18.48 -23.14 -2.54
N ILE A 726 -19.70 -23.07 -3.01
CA ILE A 726 -20.07 -23.39 -4.39
C ILE A 726 -20.72 -22.16 -5.01
N SER A 727 -20.12 -21.64 -6.06
CA SER A 727 -20.73 -20.54 -6.80
C SER A 727 -21.78 -21.07 -7.77
N PHE A 728 -22.94 -20.41 -7.84
CA PHE A 728 -23.93 -20.78 -8.85
C PHE A 728 -23.43 -20.55 -10.29
N HIS A 729 -22.47 -19.67 -10.49
CA HIS A 729 -21.79 -19.45 -11.78
C HIS A 729 -20.96 -20.65 -12.25
N ASP A 730 -20.52 -21.52 -11.30
CA ASP A 730 -19.76 -22.73 -11.60
C ASP A 730 -20.70 -23.94 -11.87
N ILE A 731 -21.98 -23.84 -11.43
CA ILE A 731 -22.99 -24.89 -11.61
C ILE A 731 -23.76 -24.71 -12.91
N PHE A 732 -24.12 -23.48 -13.24
CA PHE A 732 -24.98 -23.17 -14.37
C PHE A 732 -24.22 -22.33 -15.39
N SER A 733 -24.22 -22.79 -16.64
CA SER A 733 -23.78 -21.98 -17.78
C SER A 733 -24.65 -20.72 -17.93
N LYS A 734 -24.16 -19.74 -18.66
CA LYS A 734 -24.89 -18.47 -18.91
C LYS A 734 -26.27 -18.72 -19.55
N ASP A 735 -26.35 -19.66 -20.47
CA ASP A 735 -27.64 -20.05 -21.14
C ASP A 735 -28.60 -20.70 -20.14
N GLU A 736 -28.10 -21.58 -19.26
CA GLU A 736 -28.94 -22.17 -18.19
C GLU A 736 -29.41 -21.10 -17.20
N GLN A 737 -28.53 -20.18 -16.76
CA GLN A 737 -28.92 -19.05 -15.90
C GLN A 737 -30.04 -18.23 -16.52
N LEU A 738 -29.94 -17.89 -17.82
CA LEU A 738 -30.96 -17.13 -18.54
C LEU A 738 -32.30 -17.89 -18.56
N LYS A 739 -32.28 -19.18 -18.89
CA LYS A 739 -33.50 -20.02 -18.91
C LYS A 739 -34.13 -20.14 -17.53
N LEU A 740 -33.32 -20.36 -16.47
CA LEU A 740 -33.80 -20.51 -15.10
C LEU A 740 -34.44 -19.22 -14.57
N ILE A 741 -33.84 -18.06 -14.86
CA ILE A 741 -34.41 -16.77 -14.43
C ILE A 741 -35.77 -16.58 -15.14
N ILE A 742 -35.87 -16.82 -16.44
CA ILE A 742 -37.15 -16.68 -17.19
C ILE A 742 -38.22 -17.65 -16.63
N GLN A 743 -37.83 -18.91 -16.40
CA GLN A 743 -38.78 -19.96 -15.94
C GLN A 743 -39.31 -19.67 -14.53
N ASN A 744 -38.48 -19.06 -13.65
CA ASN A 744 -38.79 -18.91 -12.23
C ASN A 744 -39.23 -17.48 -11.84
N MET A 745 -39.16 -16.50 -12.75
CA MET A 745 -39.39 -15.08 -12.46
C MET A 745 -40.71 -14.75 -11.78
N ASN A 746 -41.78 -15.52 -12.06
CA ASN A 746 -43.11 -15.29 -11.52
C ASN A 746 -43.52 -16.30 -10.42
N LYS A 747 -42.60 -17.20 -10.02
CA LYS A 747 -42.91 -18.21 -8.98
C LYS A 747 -42.91 -17.64 -7.56
N LEU A 748 -42.10 -16.62 -7.34
CA LEU A 748 -41.94 -15.94 -6.05
C LEU A 748 -42.55 -14.54 -6.10
N SER A 749 -43.19 -14.13 -5.01
CA SER A 749 -43.75 -12.79 -4.84
C SER A 749 -42.71 -11.80 -4.36
N LEU A 750 -41.68 -11.61 -5.17
CA LEU A 750 -40.56 -10.74 -4.83
C LEU A 750 -40.91 -9.24 -5.00
N HIS A 751 -40.18 -8.41 -4.25
CA HIS A 751 -40.25 -6.97 -4.38
C HIS A 751 -39.91 -6.53 -5.81
N PHE A 752 -40.56 -5.47 -6.33
CA PHE A 752 -40.40 -5.01 -7.72
C PHE A 752 -38.92 -4.67 -8.08
N LEU A 753 -38.13 -4.15 -7.14
CA LEU A 753 -36.70 -3.89 -7.36
C LEU A 753 -35.86 -5.19 -7.52
N GLN A 754 -36.25 -6.27 -6.82
CA GLN A 754 -35.63 -7.61 -7.03
C GLN A 754 -35.94 -8.09 -8.46
N LYS A 755 -37.22 -8.01 -8.91
CA LYS A 755 -37.62 -8.38 -10.27
C LYS A 755 -36.96 -7.50 -11.33
N ALA A 756 -36.81 -6.20 -11.06
CA ALA A 756 -36.08 -5.29 -11.96
C ALA A 756 -34.63 -5.73 -12.17
N MET A 757 -33.97 -6.12 -11.08
CA MET A 757 -32.59 -6.58 -11.15
C MET A 757 -32.45 -7.94 -11.82
N SER A 758 -33.44 -8.85 -11.67
CA SER A 758 -33.51 -10.11 -12.42
C SER A 758 -33.66 -9.85 -13.93
N SER A 759 -34.54 -8.90 -14.32
CA SER A 759 -34.67 -8.47 -15.73
C SER A 759 -33.38 -7.85 -16.27
N PHE A 760 -32.68 -7.04 -15.44
CA PHE A 760 -31.37 -6.52 -15.83
C PHE A 760 -30.31 -7.63 -15.95
N ARG A 761 -30.35 -8.67 -15.11
CA ARG A 761 -29.47 -9.85 -15.27
C ARG A 761 -29.78 -10.60 -16.58
N LEU A 762 -31.02 -10.72 -16.99
CA LEU A 762 -31.39 -11.26 -18.30
C LEU A 762 -30.78 -10.43 -19.46
N PHE A 763 -30.82 -9.10 -19.36
CA PHE A 763 -30.15 -8.23 -20.34
C PHE A 763 -28.62 -8.53 -20.38
N GLN A 764 -27.95 -8.61 -19.25
CA GLN A 764 -26.51 -8.91 -19.20
C GLN A 764 -26.19 -10.27 -19.85
N LEU A 765 -26.96 -11.30 -19.48
CA LEU A 765 -26.78 -12.64 -20.05
C LEU A 765 -27.04 -12.66 -21.55
N SER A 766 -28.06 -11.93 -22.00
CA SER A 766 -28.40 -11.79 -23.45
C SER A 766 -27.26 -11.14 -24.23
N ARG A 767 -26.61 -10.13 -23.63
CA ARG A 767 -25.43 -9.45 -24.22
C ARG A 767 -24.23 -10.37 -24.27
N GLU A 768 -23.97 -11.10 -23.20
CA GLU A 768 -22.85 -12.06 -23.09
C GLU A 768 -23.00 -13.27 -24.03
N LEU A 769 -24.24 -13.67 -24.31
CA LEU A 769 -24.61 -14.73 -25.25
C LEU A 769 -24.79 -14.23 -26.68
N ASN A 770 -24.59 -12.94 -26.95
CA ASN A 770 -24.81 -12.30 -28.26
C ASN A 770 -26.21 -12.53 -28.82
N LEU A 771 -27.24 -12.50 -27.96
CA LEU A 771 -28.63 -12.59 -28.42
C LEU A 771 -29.05 -11.32 -29.16
N PRO A 772 -30.14 -11.37 -29.99
CA PRO A 772 -30.65 -10.21 -30.73
C PRO A 772 -30.84 -8.97 -29.85
N LEU A 773 -30.58 -7.78 -30.42
CA LEU A 773 -30.69 -6.51 -29.69
C LEU A 773 -32.14 -6.25 -29.21
N GLU A 774 -33.15 -6.73 -29.93
CA GLU A 774 -34.57 -6.65 -29.55
C GLU A 774 -34.80 -7.33 -28.18
N ASN A 775 -34.20 -8.50 -27.96
CA ASN A 775 -34.32 -9.20 -26.68
C ASN A 775 -33.61 -8.40 -25.57
N GLN A 776 -32.41 -7.85 -25.84
CA GLN A 776 -31.69 -7.03 -24.91
C GLN A 776 -32.49 -5.78 -24.49
N ILE A 777 -33.07 -5.08 -25.45
CA ILE A 777 -33.93 -3.90 -25.22
C ILE A 777 -35.17 -4.28 -24.43
N LYS A 778 -35.83 -5.40 -24.78
CA LYS A 778 -37.01 -5.91 -24.07
C LYS A 778 -36.73 -6.08 -22.57
N TYR A 779 -35.62 -6.73 -22.18
CA TYR A 779 -35.30 -6.93 -20.77
C TYR A 779 -34.96 -5.62 -20.05
N LEU A 780 -34.35 -4.65 -20.73
CA LEU A 780 -34.15 -3.30 -20.19
C LEU A 780 -35.48 -2.54 -20.01
N ASP A 781 -36.42 -2.69 -20.91
CA ASP A 781 -37.75 -2.09 -20.79
C ASP A 781 -38.55 -2.69 -19.63
N GLU A 782 -38.46 -4.01 -19.43
CA GLU A 782 -39.04 -4.69 -18.29
C GLU A 782 -38.41 -4.19 -16.96
N ALA A 783 -37.06 -4.05 -16.94
CA ALA A 783 -36.36 -3.51 -15.77
C ALA A 783 -36.76 -2.06 -15.47
N LEU A 784 -36.88 -1.20 -16.51
CA LEU A 784 -37.31 0.19 -16.39
C LEU A 784 -38.76 0.35 -15.96
N LYS A 785 -39.66 -0.56 -16.38
CA LYS A 785 -41.06 -0.57 -15.96
C LYS A 785 -41.17 -0.81 -14.45
N LEU A 786 -40.28 -1.61 -13.86
CA LEU A 786 -40.26 -1.94 -12.46
C LEU A 786 -39.43 -0.94 -11.64
N ASP A 787 -38.26 -0.48 -12.11
CA ASP A 787 -37.39 0.49 -11.46
C ASP A 787 -37.14 1.69 -12.38
N ASN A 788 -38.19 2.52 -12.53
CA ASN A 788 -38.17 3.71 -13.39
C ASN A 788 -37.19 4.79 -12.88
N ASP A 789 -36.70 4.66 -11.67
CA ASP A 789 -35.71 5.58 -11.06
C ASP A 789 -34.25 5.26 -11.43
N ASN A 790 -34.00 4.18 -12.18
CA ASN A 790 -32.67 3.71 -12.54
C ASN A 790 -32.21 4.20 -13.91
N ASP A 791 -31.46 5.28 -13.95
CA ASP A 791 -30.95 5.84 -15.20
C ASP A 791 -29.85 4.98 -15.84
N GLY A 792 -29.21 4.07 -15.09
CA GLY A 792 -28.26 3.10 -15.64
C GLY A 792 -28.91 2.21 -16.72
N TYR A 793 -30.12 1.76 -16.50
CA TYR A 793 -30.86 0.95 -17.50
C TYR A 793 -31.17 1.77 -18.77
N ARG A 794 -31.53 3.07 -18.63
CA ARG A 794 -31.70 3.97 -19.75
C ARG A 794 -30.44 4.14 -20.60
N ILE A 795 -29.28 4.29 -19.94
CA ILE A 795 -27.98 4.43 -20.60
C ILE A 795 -27.66 3.19 -21.44
N TYR A 796 -27.85 1.98 -20.89
CA TYR A 796 -27.67 0.75 -21.65
C TYR A 796 -28.69 0.57 -22.79
N LYS A 797 -29.95 0.98 -22.59
CA LYS A 797 -30.92 0.98 -23.66
C LYS A 797 -30.48 1.88 -24.81
N MET A 798 -29.99 3.08 -24.50
CA MET A 798 -29.44 3.96 -25.54
C MET A 798 -28.27 3.32 -26.27
N GLN A 799 -27.39 2.61 -25.58
CA GLN A 799 -26.27 1.90 -26.18
C GLN A 799 -26.76 0.82 -27.17
N CYS A 800 -27.77 0.03 -26.80
CA CYS A 800 -28.37 -0.95 -27.71
C CYS A 800 -28.99 -0.28 -28.97
N LEU A 801 -29.69 0.85 -28.80
CA LEU A 801 -30.26 1.61 -29.91
C LEU A 801 -29.16 2.22 -30.81
N PHE A 802 -28.01 2.64 -30.28
CA PHE A 802 -26.87 3.06 -31.09
C PHE A 802 -26.32 1.90 -31.93
N MET A 803 -26.27 0.68 -31.38
CA MET A 803 -25.87 -0.52 -32.13
C MET A 803 -26.87 -0.86 -33.24
N GLN A 804 -28.18 -0.62 -33.02
CA GLN A 804 -29.22 -0.76 -34.05
C GLN A 804 -29.26 0.40 -35.04
N GLN A 805 -28.55 1.51 -34.78
CA GLN A 805 -28.62 2.77 -35.55
C GLN A 805 -30.00 3.42 -35.54
N ASP A 806 -30.85 3.13 -34.55
CA ASP A 806 -32.16 3.77 -34.40
C ASP A 806 -32.04 5.13 -33.70
N TYR A 807 -31.49 6.08 -34.45
CA TYR A 807 -31.26 7.45 -33.96
C TYR A 807 -32.56 8.22 -33.70
N ASN A 808 -33.69 7.85 -34.38
CA ASN A 808 -34.97 8.45 -34.09
C ASN A 808 -35.41 8.14 -32.66
N GLN A 809 -35.36 6.85 -32.28
CA GLN A 809 -35.77 6.43 -30.94
C GLN A 809 -34.83 6.95 -29.88
N ILE A 810 -33.50 6.99 -30.15
CA ILE A 810 -32.53 7.60 -29.23
C ILE A 810 -32.87 9.06 -28.99
N ASN A 811 -33.09 9.84 -30.05
CA ASN A 811 -33.38 11.27 -29.95
C ASN A 811 -34.66 11.57 -29.15
N GLU A 812 -35.73 10.84 -29.37
CA GLU A 812 -36.98 10.97 -28.62
C GLU A 812 -36.85 10.56 -27.16
N ASN A 813 -36.16 9.44 -26.88
CA ASN A 813 -35.90 9.01 -25.49
C ASN A 813 -35.08 10.05 -24.75
N ILE A 814 -34.02 10.59 -25.37
CA ILE A 814 -33.15 11.61 -24.72
C ILE A 814 -33.97 12.88 -24.49
N LYS A 815 -34.84 13.30 -25.40
CA LYS A 815 -35.76 14.45 -25.20
C LYS A 815 -36.57 14.28 -23.91
N ILE A 816 -37.23 13.13 -23.74
CA ILE A 816 -38.02 12.81 -22.55
C ILE A 816 -37.15 12.81 -21.28
N ILE A 817 -35.94 12.26 -21.37
CA ILE A 817 -34.98 12.24 -20.25
C ILE A 817 -34.57 13.66 -19.86
N LEU A 818 -34.27 14.52 -20.84
CA LEU A 818 -33.85 15.90 -20.56
C LEU A 818 -34.97 16.73 -19.94
N GLU A 819 -36.23 16.47 -20.30
CA GLU A 819 -37.39 17.16 -19.76
C GLU A 819 -37.71 16.74 -18.30
N ASN A 820 -37.52 15.44 -17.96
CA ASN A 820 -38.05 14.89 -16.71
C ASN A 820 -36.97 14.40 -15.73
N ARG A 821 -35.74 14.14 -16.19
CA ARG A 821 -34.67 13.43 -15.42
C ARG A 821 -33.29 14.00 -15.65
N TYR A 822 -33.18 15.25 -16.06
CA TYR A 822 -31.90 15.87 -16.45
C TYR A 822 -30.76 15.63 -15.44
N GLU A 823 -30.98 16.06 -14.19
CA GLU A 823 -29.95 15.99 -13.13
C GLU A 823 -29.59 14.53 -12.83
N SER A 824 -30.55 13.68 -12.57
CA SER A 824 -30.34 12.25 -12.24
C SER A 824 -29.62 11.50 -13.34
N PHE A 825 -30.03 11.73 -14.61
CA PHE A 825 -29.42 11.07 -15.75
C PHE A 825 -27.94 11.46 -15.92
N PHE A 826 -27.61 12.76 -15.89
CA PHE A 826 -26.23 13.20 -16.05
C PHE A 826 -25.38 12.87 -14.83
N GLN A 827 -25.90 12.90 -13.62
CA GLN A 827 -25.22 12.42 -12.41
C GLN A 827 -24.83 10.94 -12.55
N THR A 828 -25.72 10.11 -13.10
CA THR A 828 -25.43 8.68 -13.34
C THR A 828 -24.44 8.50 -14.48
N LEU A 829 -24.66 9.16 -15.64
CA LEU A 829 -23.83 9.01 -16.83
C LEU A 829 -22.41 9.51 -16.62
N LEU A 830 -22.25 10.65 -15.93
CA LEU A 830 -20.96 11.34 -15.77
C LEU A 830 -20.26 11.01 -14.44
N SER A 831 -20.67 9.97 -13.72
CA SER A 831 -20.05 9.56 -12.47
C SER A 831 -18.61 9.08 -12.70
N HIS A 832 -17.63 9.78 -12.10
CA HIS A 832 -16.23 9.36 -12.13
C HIS A 832 -15.93 8.16 -11.25
N SER A 833 -16.66 8.01 -10.15
CA SER A 833 -16.35 7.06 -9.09
C SER A 833 -16.48 5.60 -9.51
N LEU A 834 -17.33 5.33 -10.48
CA LEU A 834 -17.62 3.96 -10.90
C LEU A 834 -17.11 3.63 -12.31
N GLY A 835 -16.74 4.64 -13.13
CA GLY A 835 -16.26 4.44 -14.51
C GLY A 835 -17.22 3.66 -15.41
N ALA A 836 -18.45 3.51 -14.94
CA ALA A 836 -19.40 2.49 -15.36
C ALA A 836 -19.86 2.63 -16.82
N PHE A 837 -19.84 3.85 -17.35
CA PHE A 837 -20.42 4.15 -18.66
C PHE A 837 -19.44 4.78 -19.65
N ASN A 838 -18.13 4.74 -19.37
CA ASN A 838 -17.11 5.32 -20.24
C ASN A 838 -17.14 4.75 -21.66
N ASP A 839 -17.53 3.49 -21.81
CA ASP A 839 -17.64 2.83 -23.13
C ASP A 839 -18.75 3.45 -24.00
N CYS A 840 -19.81 3.99 -23.37
CA CYS A 840 -20.92 4.64 -24.08
C CYS A 840 -20.57 6.06 -24.56
N TYR A 841 -19.56 6.71 -24.02
CA TYR A 841 -19.24 8.10 -24.31
C TYR A 841 -18.90 8.35 -25.78
N GLN A 842 -18.18 7.41 -26.41
CA GLN A 842 -17.70 7.59 -27.78
C GLN A 842 -18.81 7.62 -28.80
N ASP A 843 -19.95 6.93 -28.56
CA ASP A 843 -21.10 6.93 -29.42
C ASP A 843 -21.68 8.35 -29.53
N TYR A 844 -21.81 9.04 -28.40
CA TYR A 844 -22.32 10.42 -28.37
C TYR A 844 -21.30 11.45 -28.87
N ILE A 845 -20.04 11.31 -28.49
CA ILE A 845 -18.98 12.26 -28.87
C ILE A 845 -18.76 12.24 -30.41
N ASN A 846 -18.79 11.07 -31.02
CA ASN A 846 -18.53 10.90 -32.44
C ASN A 846 -19.76 11.12 -33.32
N PHE A 847 -20.94 11.25 -32.72
CA PHE A 847 -22.18 11.47 -33.45
C PHE A 847 -22.18 12.81 -34.22
N ASN A 848 -22.64 12.81 -35.49
CA ASN A 848 -22.50 13.98 -36.38
C ASN A 848 -23.76 14.24 -37.27
N ASP A 849 -24.85 13.53 -37.04
CA ASP A 849 -26.07 13.73 -37.84
C ASP A 849 -26.95 14.84 -37.23
N GLU A 850 -27.02 16.00 -37.92
CA GLU A 850 -27.72 17.21 -37.47
C GLU A 850 -29.26 17.02 -37.33
N LYS A 851 -29.79 15.96 -37.86
CA LYS A 851 -31.24 15.62 -37.80
C LYS A 851 -31.66 15.31 -36.36
N TYR A 852 -30.73 14.89 -35.47
CA TYR A 852 -31.04 14.39 -34.13
C TYR A 852 -30.43 15.27 -33.03
N PRO A 853 -31.06 16.44 -32.74
CA PRO A 853 -30.44 17.48 -31.89
C PRO A 853 -30.23 17.08 -30.45
N TYR A 854 -31.08 16.22 -29.86
CA TYR A 854 -30.95 15.86 -28.44
C TYR A 854 -29.75 14.93 -28.17
N ILE A 855 -29.32 14.13 -29.17
CA ILE A 855 -28.10 13.32 -29.09
C ILE A 855 -26.88 14.23 -28.94
N PHE A 856 -26.84 15.37 -29.64
CA PHE A 856 -25.74 16.35 -29.52
C PHE A 856 -25.66 16.98 -28.15
N ILE A 857 -26.77 17.15 -27.43
CA ILE A 857 -26.77 17.68 -26.05
C ILE A 857 -26.01 16.74 -25.12
N VAL A 858 -26.24 15.43 -25.21
CA VAL A 858 -25.52 14.45 -24.42
C VAL A 858 -24.04 14.45 -24.80
N GLY A 859 -23.71 14.44 -26.09
CA GLY A 859 -22.32 14.56 -26.59
C GLY A 859 -21.63 15.83 -26.11
N PHE A 860 -22.35 16.97 -26.09
CA PHE A 860 -21.85 18.23 -25.55
C PHE A 860 -21.52 18.11 -24.05
N LYS A 861 -22.43 17.56 -23.23
CA LYS A 861 -22.23 17.40 -21.78
C LYS A 861 -21.07 16.43 -21.46
N ILE A 862 -20.98 15.31 -22.18
CA ILE A 862 -19.85 14.37 -22.04
C ILE A 862 -18.53 15.07 -22.42
N SER A 863 -18.50 15.79 -23.57
CA SER A 863 -17.31 16.50 -24.00
C SER A 863 -16.88 17.60 -23.01
N SER A 864 -17.84 18.34 -22.43
CA SER A 864 -17.60 19.34 -21.39
C SER A 864 -17.04 18.71 -20.11
N PHE A 865 -17.64 17.61 -19.66
CA PHE A 865 -17.20 16.84 -18.51
C PHE A 865 -15.77 16.29 -18.67
N LEU A 866 -15.45 15.78 -19.85
CA LEU A 866 -14.10 15.31 -20.18
C LEU A 866 -13.12 16.46 -20.43
N GLY A 867 -13.57 17.72 -20.44
CA GLY A 867 -12.76 18.90 -20.75
C GLY A 867 -12.42 19.06 -22.25
N ASP A 868 -13.06 18.30 -23.17
CA ASP A 868 -12.90 18.49 -24.61
C ASP A 868 -13.76 19.65 -25.10
N LEU A 869 -13.37 20.86 -24.72
CA LEU A 869 -14.12 22.08 -25.02
C LEU A 869 -14.19 22.38 -26.51
N LYS A 870 -13.21 21.95 -27.30
CA LYS A 870 -13.28 22.10 -28.76
C LYS A 870 -14.41 21.27 -29.34
N ARG A 871 -14.53 20.02 -28.88
CA ARG A 871 -15.64 19.14 -29.31
C ARG A 871 -16.95 19.65 -28.78
N ALA A 872 -17.04 20.08 -27.53
CA ALA A 872 -18.24 20.68 -26.96
C ALA A 872 -18.67 21.90 -27.78
N GLN A 873 -17.79 22.84 -28.07
CA GLN A 873 -18.10 24.02 -28.87
C GLN A 873 -18.50 23.65 -30.30
N TYR A 874 -17.84 22.69 -30.90
CA TYR A 874 -18.19 22.19 -32.22
C TYR A 874 -19.62 21.62 -32.25
N LEU A 875 -19.98 20.77 -31.27
CA LEU A 875 -21.33 20.19 -31.16
C LEU A 875 -22.39 21.28 -30.91
N LYS A 876 -22.07 22.27 -30.07
CA LYS A 876 -22.95 23.42 -29.80
C LYS A 876 -23.22 24.25 -31.07
N LEU A 877 -22.17 24.53 -31.85
CA LEU A 877 -22.30 25.31 -33.09
C LEU A 877 -23.12 24.57 -34.12
N ILE A 878 -22.91 23.27 -34.30
CA ILE A 878 -23.71 22.44 -35.21
C ILE A 878 -25.17 22.42 -34.77
N LEU A 879 -25.44 22.20 -33.49
CA LEU A 879 -26.76 22.11 -32.92
C LEU A 879 -27.56 23.40 -33.14
N LEU A 880 -26.93 24.55 -33.03
CA LEU A 880 -27.58 25.85 -33.18
C LEU A 880 -27.62 26.36 -34.63
N LYS A 881 -26.91 25.72 -35.56
CA LYS A 881 -26.93 26.04 -36.98
C LYS A 881 -28.33 25.75 -37.56
N ASN A 882 -28.84 26.63 -38.35
CA ASN A 882 -30.12 26.48 -39.03
C ASN A 882 -31.39 26.36 -38.13
N LYS A 883 -31.31 26.73 -36.82
CA LYS A 883 -32.45 26.76 -35.92
C LYS A 883 -33.07 28.16 -35.83
N ASN A 884 -34.39 28.25 -35.63
CA ASN A 884 -35.06 29.52 -35.31
C ASN A 884 -34.76 29.97 -33.87
N ASN A 885 -35.09 31.19 -33.51
CA ASN A 885 -34.73 31.75 -32.18
C ASN A 885 -35.41 30.98 -31.04
N THR A 886 -36.65 30.54 -31.18
CA THR A 886 -37.36 29.79 -30.14
C THR A 886 -36.74 28.43 -29.89
N GLU A 887 -36.34 27.72 -30.94
CA GLU A 887 -35.64 26.44 -30.84
C GLU A 887 -34.22 26.62 -30.24
N LYS A 888 -33.52 27.72 -30.60
CA LYS A 888 -32.23 28.04 -30.04
C LYS A 888 -32.31 28.26 -28.52
N ASP A 889 -33.31 29.03 -28.07
CA ASP A 889 -33.49 29.33 -26.65
C ASP A 889 -33.83 28.06 -25.84
N LEU A 890 -34.66 27.17 -26.43
CA LEU A 890 -34.96 25.88 -25.79
C LEU A 890 -33.72 25.02 -25.62
N LEU A 891 -32.88 24.90 -26.66
CA LEU A 891 -31.69 24.07 -26.66
C LEU A 891 -30.56 24.68 -25.79
N LEU A 892 -30.45 26.02 -25.76
CA LEU A 892 -29.44 26.73 -24.95
C LEU A 892 -29.59 26.46 -23.44
N ARG A 893 -30.82 26.16 -22.97
CA ARG A 893 -31.07 25.79 -21.55
C ARG A 893 -30.22 24.57 -21.10
N TYR A 894 -29.94 23.65 -22.01
CA TYR A 894 -29.20 22.41 -21.77
C TYR A 894 -27.71 22.55 -22.06
N LEU A 895 -27.26 23.64 -22.69
CA LEU A 895 -25.88 23.84 -23.15
C LEU A 895 -25.06 24.71 -22.18
N THR A 896 -25.28 24.59 -20.89
CA THR A 896 -24.51 25.24 -19.85
C THR A 896 -23.26 24.42 -19.49
N ASN A 897 -22.11 25.09 -19.31
CA ASN A 897 -20.84 24.47 -18.94
C ASN A 897 -20.71 24.42 -17.41
N ASP A 898 -21.51 23.61 -16.73
CA ASP A 898 -21.55 23.60 -15.26
C ASP A 898 -20.39 22.84 -14.60
N CYS A 899 -19.67 22.02 -15.36
CA CYS A 899 -18.49 21.27 -14.88
C CYS A 899 -17.33 21.44 -15.86
N PHE A 900 -16.33 22.23 -15.45
CA PHE A 900 -15.14 22.47 -16.24
C PHE A 900 -13.87 22.04 -15.45
N SER A 901 -13.05 21.21 -16.11
CA SER A 901 -11.77 20.72 -15.56
C SER A 901 -10.61 21.22 -16.40
N ALA A 902 -9.67 21.93 -15.79
CA ALA A 902 -8.47 22.37 -16.48
C ALA A 902 -7.56 21.19 -16.88
N VAL A 903 -7.53 20.12 -16.08
CA VAL A 903 -6.86 18.86 -16.40
C VAL A 903 -7.51 18.19 -17.60
N GLY A 904 -8.84 18.14 -17.63
CA GLY A 904 -9.61 17.62 -18.76
C GLY A 904 -9.34 18.41 -20.04
N TYR A 905 -9.30 19.74 -19.96
CA TYR A 905 -8.95 20.62 -21.10
C TYR A 905 -7.58 20.29 -21.70
N VAL A 906 -6.55 20.12 -20.86
CA VAL A 906 -5.19 19.75 -21.34
C VAL A 906 -5.15 18.33 -21.90
N LYS A 907 -5.89 17.36 -21.31
CA LYS A 907 -5.96 15.99 -21.82
C LYS A 907 -6.75 15.85 -23.12
N SER A 908 -7.73 16.71 -23.36
CA SER A 908 -8.52 16.76 -24.60
C SER A 908 -7.78 17.46 -25.74
N ASP A 909 -6.73 18.23 -25.45
CA ASP A 909 -5.90 18.86 -26.47
C ASP A 909 -5.34 17.82 -27.47
N ILE A 910 -5.39 18.13 -28.76
CA ILE A 910 -4.91 17.21 -29.82
C ILE A 910 -3.47 16.74 -29.55
N ARG A 911 -2.63 17.59 -28.96
CA ARG A 911 -1.26 17.22 -28.57
C ARG A 911 -1.24 16.05 -27.59
N TYR A 912 -2.07 16.13 -26.57
CA TYR A 912 -2.17 15.05 -25.57
C TYR A 912 -2.75 13.76 -26.17
N GLN A 913 -3.83 13.88 -26.95
CA GLN A 913 -4.51 12.76 -27.56
C GLN A 913 -3.64 12.02 -28.58
N LEU A 914 -2.96 12.75 -29.49
CA LEU A 914 -2.04 12.15 -30.46
C LEU A 914 -0.88 11.44 -29.79
N GLY A 915 -0.23 12.08 -28.83
CA GLY A 915 0.88 11.46 -28.15
C GLY A 915 0.46 10.24 -27.33
N ASN A 916 -0.73 10.25 -26.73
CA ASN A 916 -1.29 9.10 -25.99
C ASN A 916 -1.59 7.93 -26.92
N ALA A 917 -2.24 8.19 -28.07
CA ALA A 917 -2.54 7.16 -29.08
C ALA A 917 -1.27 6.51 -29.62
N LEU A 918 -0.23 7.31 -29.87
CA LEU A 918 1.07 6.80 -30.34
C LEU A 918 1.84 6.00 -29.27
N ILE A 919 1.79 6.43 -28.00
CA ILE A 919 2.40 5.66 -26.90
C ILE A 919 1.73 4.29 -26.76
N LYS A 920 0.43 4.21 -27.01
CA LYS A 920 -0.36 2.96 -27.00
C LYS A 920 -0.29 2.17 -28.29
N MET A 921 0.39 2.69 -29.34
CA MET A 921 0.47 2.11 -30.69
C MET A 921 -0.90 1.99 -31.39
N GLU A 922 -1.85 2.86 -31.08
CA GLU A 922 -3.22 2.90 -31.66
C GLU A 922 -3.20 3.68 -32.98
N ILE A 923 -2.69 3.10 -34.07
CA ILE A 923 -2.46 3.79 -35.35
C ILE A 923 -3.79 4.29 -35.95
N ILE A 924 -4.83 3.46 -35.96
CA ILE A 924 -6.16 3.83 -36.52
C ILE A 924 -6.73 5.03 -35.78
N LYS A 925 -6.65 5.02 -34.47
CA LYS A 925 -7.12 6.10 -33.61
C LYS A 925 -6.34 7.41 -33.84
N THR A 926 -5.07 7.32 -34.15
CA THR A 926 -4.25 8.49 -34.51
C THR A 926 -4.81 9.19 -35.78
N PHE A 927 -5.18 8.43 -36.81
CA PHE A 927 -5.81 8.99 -38.01
C PHE A 927 -7.21 9.56 -37.72
N GLN A 928 -8.01 8.89 -36.90
CA GLN A 928 -9.34 9.39 -36.50
C GLN A 928 -9.24 10.72 -35.74
N ILE A 929 -8.26 10.86 -34.81
CA ILE A 929 -8.01 12.12 -34.09
C ILE A 929 -7.65 13.25 -35.08
N LEU A 930 -6.77 13.01 -36.02
CA LEU A 930 -6.38 14.00 -37.01
C LEU A 930 -7.51 14.42 -37.94
N TYR A 931 -8.35 13.45 -38.39
CA TYR A 931 -9.51 13.74 -39.24
C TYR A 931 -10.56 14.57 -38.47
N ARG A 932 -10.86 14.18 -37.24
CA ARG A 932 -11.79 14.90 -36.35
C ARG A 932 -11.33 16.34 -36.14
N GLU A 933 -10.07 16.54 -35.83
CA GLU A 933 -9.48 17.87 -35.61
C GLU A 933 -9.53 18.77 -36.85
N LYS A 934 -9.27 18.20 -38.02
CA LYS A 934 -9.41 18.94 -39.29
C LYS A 934 -10.84 19.44 -39.52
N LYS A 935 -11.84 18.59 -39.24
CA LYS A 935 -13.25 18.93 -39.38
C LYS A 935 -13.68 20.01 -38.39
N GLN A 936 -13.25 19.88 -37.11
CA GLN A 936 -13.56 20.83 -36.04
C GLN A 936 -12.90 22.20 -36.29
N ASN A 937 -11.64 22.23 -36.68
CA ASN A 937 -10.93 23.48 -36.89
C ASN A 937 -11.47 24.30 -38.06
N LYS A 938 -12.09 23.69 -39.06
CA LYS A 938 -12.75 24.41 -40.14
C LYS A 938 -13.90 25.29 -39.61
N LEU A 939 -14.77 24.72 -38.74
CA LEU A 939 -15.90 25.43 -38.16
C LEU A 939 -15.50 26.43 -37.07
N LEU A 940 -14.53 26.05 -36.24
CA LEU A 940 -14.05 26.89 -35.10
C LEU A 940 -13.23 28.10 -35.55
N ARG A 941 -12.74 28.17 -36.80
CA ARG A 941 -12.14 29.38 -37.35
C ARG A 941 -13.15 30.51 -37.53
N GLU A 942 -14.39 30.13 -37.89
CA GLU A 942 -15.48 31.08 -38.06
C GLU A 942 -16.11 31.49 -36.72
N HIS A 943 -16.01 30.58 -35.71
CA HIS A 943 -16.60 30.75 -34.40
C HIS A 943 -15.60 30.38 -33.29
N PRO A 944 -14.63 31.28 -32.97
CA PRO A 944 -13.59 30.99 -32.01
C PRO A 944 -14.16 30.76 -30.58
N ILE A 945 -13.54 29.82 -29.85
CA ILE A 945 -13.83 29.62 -28.42
C ILE A 945 -13.37 30.87 -27.68
N GLY A 946 -14.24 31.49 -26.91
CA GLY A 946 -13.91 32.63 -26.06
C GLY A 946 -12.74 32.33 -25.07
N ASN A 947 -12.11 33.39 -24.58
CA ASN A 947 -11.06 33.24 -23.59
C ASN A 947 -11.60 32.55 -22.33
N LEU A 948 -11.05 31.35 -22.07
CA LEU A 948 -11.37 30.55 -20.89
C LEU A 948 -10.37 30.87 -19.78
N ASP A 949 -10.88 31.28 -18.64
CA ASP A 949 -10.04 31.44 -17.46
C ASP A 949 -9.76 30.07 -16.77
N LEU A 950 -8.75 29.38 -17.29
CA LEU A 950 -8.31 28.11 -16.71
C LEU A 950 -7.82 28.24 -15.27
N LYS A 951 -7.43 29.44 -14.85
CA LYS A 951 -6.90 29.68 -13.51
C LYS A 951 -7.96 29.60 -12.43
N SER A 952 -9.21 29.80 -12.80
CA SER A 952 -10.36 29.68 -11.88
C SER A 952 -10.73 28.23 -11.55
N CYS A 953 -10.18 27.25 -12.30
CA CYS A 953 -10.47 25.83 -12.04
C CYS A 953 -9.69 25.32 -10.82
N SER A 954 -10.34 24.52 -9.98
CA SER A 954 -9.75 23.91 -8.78
C SER A 954 -8.53 23.02 -9.10
N ASP A 955 -8.50 22.39 -10.28
CA ASP A 955 -7.45 21.49 -10.77
C ASP A 955 -6.44 22.19 -11.72
N TYR A 956 -6.35 23.52 -11.68
CA TYR A 956 -5.46 24.28 -12.59
C TYR A 956 -3.99 23.85 -12.47
N TYR A 957 -3.46 23.73 -11.26
CA TYR A 957 -2.06 23.34 -11.05
C TYR A 957 -1.76 21.92 -11.54
N GLU A 958 -2.69 20.99 -11.39
CA GLU A 958 -2.59 19.64 -11.94
C GLU A 958 -2.58 19.66 -13.47
N SER A 959 -3.32 20.57 -14.08
CA SER A 959 -3.35 20.76 -15.54
C SER A 959 -1.98 21.16 -16.09
N LEU A 960 -1.22 21.97 -15.36
CA LEU A 960 0.14 22.35 -15.73
C LEU A 960 1.09 21.14 -15.69
N GLU A 961 0.89 20.23 -14.75
CA GLU A 961 1.64 18.97 -14.70
C GLU A 961 1.28 18.06 -15.87
N CYS A 962 0.02 18.02 -16.30
CA CYS A 962 -0.40 17.26 -17.49
C CYS A 962 0.31 17.71 -18.77
N LYS A 963 0.63 19.00 -18.93
CA LYS A 963 1.42 19.50 -20.07
C LYS A 963 2.88 18.98 -20.05
N LYS A 964 3.38 18.55 -18.91
CA LYS A 964 4.71 17.93 -18.78
C LYS A 964 4.69 16.43 -19.07
N HIS A 965 3.52 15.80 -19.24
CA HIS A 965 3.42 14.39 -19.59
C HIS A 965 4.05 14.10 -20.95
N LEU A 966 4.62 12.88 -21.09
CA LEU A 966 5.22 12.44 -22.36
C LEU A 966 4.21 12.49 -23.50
N SER A 967 2.96 12.14 -23.25
CA SER A 967 1.86 12.20 -24.24
C SER A 967 1.71 13.61 -24.83
N TYR A 968 1.64 14.65 -23.99
CA TYR A 968 1.49 16.01 -24.47
C TYR A 968 2.71 16.48 -25.27
N GLN A 969 3.92 16.24 -24.75
CA GLN A 969 5.15 16.67 -25.39
C GLN A 969 5.44 15.94 -26.70
N LEU A 970 5.10 14.65 -26.79
CA LEU A 970 5.22 13.86 -28.00
C LEU A 970 4.27 14.38 -29.10
N GLY A 971 3.01 14.59 -28.76
CA GLY A 971 2.05 15.15 -29.71
C GLY A 971 2.41 16.57 -30.18
N ASP A 972 2.95 17.41 -29.29
CA ASP A 972 3.41 18.75 -29.63
C ASP A 972 4.58 18.72 -30.64
N LEU A 973 5.51 17.79 -30.46
CA LEU A 973 6.62 17.59 -31.41
C LEU A 973 6.12 17.17 -32.80
N ILE A 974 5.14 16.25 -32.84
CA ILE A 974 4.57 15.75 -34.09
C ILE A 974 3.81 16.86 -34.83
N LEU A 975 2.99 17.63 -34.11
CA LEU A 975 2.28 18.75 -34.72
C LEU A 975 3.24 19.85 -35.23
N LYS A 976 4.27 20.17 -34.49
CA LYS A 976 5.32 21.10 -34.93
C LYS A 976 6.08 20.61 -36.17
N ALA A 977 6.35 19.30 -36.24
CA ALA A 977 6.95 18.70 -37.44
C ALA A 977 6.00 18.76 -38.62
N HIS A 978 4.70 18.51 -38.42
CA HIS A 978 3.68 18.62 -39.46
C HIS A 978 3.53 20.04 -39.97
N GLN A 979 3.52 21.04 -39.11
CA GLN A 979 3.47 22.46 -39.49
C GLN A 979 4.71 22.88 -40.35
N ASN A 980 5.86 22.33 -40.02
CA ASN A 980 7.14 22.63 -40.71
C ASN A 980 7.53 21.51 -41.71
N ARG A 981 6.59 20.75 -42.27
CA ARG A 981 6.86 19.62 -43.17
C ARG A 981 7.67 20.00 -44.42
N TYR A 982 7.43 21.17 -44.99
CA TYR A 982 8.15 21.67 -46.16
C TYR A 982 9.57 22.15 -45.84
N LYS A 983 9.94 22.30 -44.55
CA LYS A 983 11.29 22.65 -44.07
C LYS A 983 12.08 21.43 -43.62
N GLY A 984 11.72 20.22 -44.05
CA GLY A 984 12.45 19.02 -43.73
C GLY A 984 12.27 18.52 -42.27
N ALA A 985 11.27 19.03 -41.54
CA ALA A 985 11.08 18.75 -40.11
C ALA A 985 10.79 17.27 -39.81
N TYR A 986 10.23 16.50 -40.74
CA TYR A 986 10.04 15.07 -40.61
C TYR A 986 11.33 14.25 -40.57
N PHE A 987 12.39 14.69 -41.24
CA PHE A 987 13.70 14.03 -41.21
C PHE A 987 14.35 14.11 -39.82
N ILE A 988 14.08 15.21 -39.08
CA ILE A 988 14.61 15.44 -37.73
C ILE A 988 13.68 14.89 -36.64
N LEU A 989 12.45 14.56 -36.99
CA LEU A 989 11.41 14.12 -36.03
C LEU A 989 11.82 12.86 -35.24
N PRO A 990 12.35 11.78 -35.84
CA PRO A 990 12.77 10.60 -35.10
C PRO A 990 13.85 10.93 -34.07
N TYR A 991 14.78 11.80 -34.40
CA TYR A 991 15.81 12.25 -33.46
C TYR A 991 15.19 13.07 -32.30
N LYS A 992 14.25 13.99 -32.58
CA LYS A 992 13.58 14.79 -31.57
C LYS A 992 12.72 13.92 -30.65
N ILE A 993 12.03 12.91 -31.17
CA ILE A 993 11.27 11.93 -30.39
C ILE A 993 12.21 11.15 -29.47
N TYR A 994 13.32 10.67 -30.00
CA TYR A 994 14.34 9.99 -29.20
C TYR A 994 14.88 10.89 -28.08
N MET A 995 15.19 12.14 -28.36
CA MET A 995 15.68 13.10 -27.37
C MET A 995 14.62 13.44 -26.31
N LEU A 996 13.36 13.60 -26.73
CA LEU A 996 12.24 13.79 -25.81
C LEU A 996 12.08 12.57 -24.88
N TYR A 997 12.06 11.37 -25.45
CA TYR A 997 11.97 10.13 -24.69
C TYR A 997 13.14 9.97 -23.72
N LYS A 998 14.35 10.29 -24.15
CA LYS A 998 15.56 10.28 -23.32
C LYS A 998 15.48 11.27 -22.17
N ASN A 999 15.06 12.51 -22.46
CA ASN A 999 14.91 13.56 -21.46
C ASN A 999 13.78 13.24 -20.46
N PHE A 1000 12.67 12.68 -20.95
CA PHE A 1000 11.55 12.25 -20.11
C PHE A 1000 11.96 11.10 -19.20
N LYS A 1001 12.73 10.15 -19.73
CA LYS A 1001 13.27 9.03 -18.99
C LYS A 1001 14.30 9.48 -17.96
N TYR A 1002 15.14 10.45 -18.30
CA TYR A 1002 16.09 11.06 -17.37
C TYR A 1002 15.38 11.82 -16.24
N LYS A 1003 14.27 12.50 -16.55
CA LYS A 1003 13.42 13.18 -15.55
C LYS A 1003 12.60 12.22 -14.68
N LYS A 1004 12.17 11.06 -15.20
CA LYS A 1004 11.50 10.01 -14.42
C LYS A 1004 12.46 9.13 -13.64
N GLY A 1005 13.75 9.19 -13.93
CA GLY A 1005 14.79 8.49 -13.21
C GLY A 1005 15.50 9.35 -12.16
N LYS A 1006 15.04 10.55 -11.96
CA LYS A 1006 15.28 11.46 -10.86
C LYS A 1006 13.96 11.59 -10.10
#